data_b1c7cb0ac057a5d0bb1d6bba75c91220
#
_entry.id   b1c7cb0ac057a5d0bb1d6bba75c91220
#
_cell.length_a   1.000
_cell.length_b   1.000
_cell.length_c   1.000
_cell.angle_alpha   90.00
_cell.angle_beta   90.00
_cell.angle_gamma   90.00
#
_symmetry.space_group_name_H-M   'P 1'
#
loop_
_entity.id
_entity.type
_entity.pdbx_description
1 polymer ?
#
loop_
_entity_poly.entity_id
_entity_poly.type
_entity_poly.pdbx_seq_one_letter_code
_entity_poly.pdbx_strand_id
1 'polypeptide(L)'
;MLKKILKIVLITIVVLVLAAIAIPYFFKDKIMAKVKTELNKRLTAKVDFKDVDISLFRHFPRIAVGLNDLQVTGTGEFEGDTLLAVKQIDVALNIMSVVKGDKMDIYNIALIQPRIHAIVHKNGAANWNITKPDTAQASPADTAKTKFALSLQQYKIEEAWISYDDQQGNMQLLVDGLTHKGKGDFTQDQFTLATSTEANGITFRYGLIPYLASVKTRLDADIQIDNTTSTYTLKEGKAALNNLQVALQGFFKLVNDSTYGMDLSFKAPSTSFKDLLSLVPAIYKADFDKIKTSGTAAFGGYVKGNYSPVQMPAFGLDLNVKDGFFQYPDLPKPVKNIQIAMKVSNPDGVPDHTIVNMPTGHLEMDNTPLDLRLLVKTPVSDMYLDGAAKGKIDLSKITQFVKLESGTALSGLLDADINAKGNMSAIEKQQYDQFYAAGTLQLSDMLYKSKDYPDGVKVKNLFLQFNPKNVTVKDLSGQYLGTNFQANGEVNNLLAYMFKNAPLDGKLNFKADEVNVNKFMGTTSTTSTSATQKTDTAAAAPFAVPANLNISLQAAVGKVLYDKAVLNDVAGALLIRDETVTMQQLKANALQGTMEINGSYSTKNSKINPDINLAYDVQNLDVQQTFNTFNTVQKLMPIGKFLSGKITSQLKMHGKLGKDMSPELSTLTGDGNLLLIQGFLKQFAPVDQLASTLNVAQLKDFSLRDIKNYFAFENGRVKVNPFKVVVNGVSMNIAGSHGFDQSLDYTLQLALPRSLMGSAGNNLVNNLASQAQSKGIPVNIGDSVHLQVLMAGNILKPSLKTDLRNSANNLKNQATELVKNKIDTVKNTVRDSVNQIKNNAVNALKNELKNQLSGKKDSTPSNGKPLENVGKQAGESVKNTLNSLFGKKKPAADTTKH
;
A
#
# COMPACT_ATOMS: atom_id res chain seq x y z
N MET A 1 -18.65 91.08 -2.89
CA MET A 1 -19.39 89.88 -3.32
C MET A 1 -18.50 88.63 -3.45
N LEU A 2 -17.37 88.69 -4.17
CA LEU A 2 -16.51 87.56 -4.42
C LEU A 2 -16.07 86.79 -3.14
N LYS A 3 -15.68 87.47 -2.06
CA LYS A 3 -15.27 86.83 -0.79
C LYS A 3 -16.41 86.12 -0.05
N LYS A 4 -17.67 86.51 -0.25
CA LYS A 4 -18.85 85.85 0.33
C LYS A 4 -19.20 84.58 -0.47
N ILE A 5 -19.12 84.69 -1.83
CA ILE A 5 -19.32 83.55 -2.71
C ILE A 5 -18.26 82.51 -2.45
N LEU A 6 -17.01 82.90 -2.32
CA LEU A 6 -15.88 82.00 -2.04
C LEU A 6 -16.05 81.26 -0.68
N LYS A 7 -16.54 81.98 0.35
CA LYS A 7 -16.86 81.35 1.64
C LYS A 7 -18.02 80.34 1.57
N ILE A 8 -19.08 80.69 0.82
CA ILE A 8 -20.24 79.82 0.65
C ILE A 8 -19.79 78.57 -0.13
N VAL A 9 -19.01 78.68 -1.21
CA VAL A 9 -18.47 77.60 -1.98
C VAL A 9 -17.57 76.75 -1.11
N LEU A 10 -16.72 77.32 -0.29
CA LEU A 10 -15.86 76.59 0.64
C LEU A 10 -16.65 75.82 1.68
N ILE A 11 -17.68 76.45 2.30
CA ILE A 11 -18.56 75.82 3.25
C ILE A 11 -19.36 74.65 2.60
N THR A 12 -19.86 74.89 1.38
CA THR A 12 -20.57 73.86 0.63
C THR A 12 -19.67 72.67 0.30
N ILE A 13 -18.41 72.94 -0.10
CA ILE A 13 -17.40 71.89 -0.33
C ILE A 13 -17.11 71.10 0.96
N VAL A 14 -16.94 71.85 2.09
CA VAL A 14 -16.68 71.18 3.39
C VAL A 14 -17.87 70.33 3.83
N VAL A 15 -19.11 70.86 3.65
CA VAL A 15 -20.34 70.11 3.97
C VAL A 15 -20.49 68.89 3.05
N LEU A 16 -20.20 69.01 1.76
CA LEU A 16 -20.21 67.90 0.82
C LEU A 16 -19.15 66.86 1.18
N VAL A 17 -17.95 67.26 1.56
CA VAL A 17 -16.88 66.36 2.00
C VAL A 17 -17.26 65.67 3.33
N LEU A 18 -17.83 66.39 4.28
CA LEU A 18 -18.31 65.83 5.53
C LEU A 18 -19.47 64.84 5.30
N ALA A 19 -20.40 65.17 4.42
CA ALA A 19 -21.51 64.26 4.05
C ALA A 19 -20.99 63.02 3.33
N ALA A 20 -20.03 63.19 2.45
CA ALA A 20 -19.40 62.05 1.71
C ALA A 20 -18.60 61.10 2.65
N ILE A 21 -18.09 61.61 3.77
CA ILE A 21 -17.45 60.82 4.83
C ILE A 21 -18.54 60.16 5.74
N ALA A 22 -19.58 60.89 6.07
CA ALA A 22 -20.61 60.46 7.01
C ALA A 22 -21.54 59.35 6.39
N ILE A 23 -21.97 59.53 5.16
CA ILE A 23 -22.88 58.59 4.48
C ILE A 23 -22.34 57.14 4.47
N PRO A 24 -21.11 56.82 4.02
CA PRO A 24 -20.58 55.48 4.09
C PRO A 24 -20.54 54.92 5.51
N TYR A 25 -20.19 55.72 6.48
CA TYR A 25 -20.12 55.31 7.90
C TYR A 25 -21.48 54.87 8.47
N PHE A 26 -22.53 55.60 8.19
CA PHE A 26 -23.89 55.30 8.71
C PHE A 26 -24.62 54.18 7.99
N PHE A 27 -24.27 53.87 6.74
CA PHE A 27 -24.94 52.83 5.92
C PHE A 27 -24.13 51.57 5.77
N LYS A 28 -22.91 51.50 6.34
CA LYS A 28 -21.95 50.41 6.22
C LYS A 28 -22.58 49.02 6.48
N ASP A 29 -23.24 48.84 7.61
CA ASP A 29 -23.79 47.55 8.03
C ASP A 29 -24.91 47.06 7.09
N LYS A 30 -25.75 48.00 6.59
CA LYS A 30 -26.81 47.69 5.64
C LYS A 30 -26.25 47.27 4.29
N ILE A 31 -25.19 47.95 3.84
CA ILE A 31 -24.49 47.61 2.60
C ILE A 31 -23.86 46.20 2.73
N MET A 32 -23.14 45.93 3.82
CA MET A 32 -22.56 44.66 4.12
C MET A 32 -23.57 43.50 4.06
N ALA A 33 -24.66 43.67 4.83
CA ALA A 33 -25.71 42.65 4.91
C ALA A 33 -26.33 42.36 3.53
N LYS A 34 -26.61 43.43 2.74
CA LYS A 34 -27.16 43.28 1.38
C LYS A 34 -26.18 42.57 0.42
N VAL A 35 -24.90 42.94 0.44
CA VAL A 35 -23.87 42.31 -0.39
C VAL A 35 -23.72 40.85 -0.03
N LYS A 36 -23.60 40.51 1.27
CA LYS A 36 -23.53 39.09 1.71
C LYS A 36 -24.75 38.31 1.25
N THR A 37 -25.93 38.86 1.39
CA THR A 37 -27.17 38.19 1.00
C THR A 37 -27.24 37.94 -0.50
N GLU A 38 -26.91 38.96 -1.31
CA GLU A 38 -26.93 38.82 -2.78
C GLU A 38 -25.89 37.84 -3.31
N LEU A 39 -24.67 37.80 -2.76
CA LEU A 39 -23.63 36.84 -3.11
C LEU A 39 -24.04 35.41 -2.75
N ASN A 40 -24.53 35.20 -1.51
CA ASN A 40 -24.94 33.85 -1.07
C ASN A 40 -26.21 33.32 -1.77
N LYS A 41 -27.05 34.20 -2.33
CA LYS A 41 -28.18 33.78 -3.17
C LYS A 41 -27.71 33.15 -4.49
N ARG A 42 -26.66 33.66 -5.13
CA ARG A 42 -26.18 33.27 -6.44
C ARG A 42 -25.19 32.11 -6.40
N LEU A 43 -24.56 31.90 -5.24
CA LEU A 43 -23.50 30.91 -5.06
C LEU A 43 -23.98 29.71 -4.23
N THR A 44 -23.45 28.54 -4.54
CA THR A 44 -23.57 27.34 -3.71
C THR A 44 -22.59 27.33 -2.55
N ALA A 45 -21.52 28.14 -2.63
CA ALA A 45 -20.57 28.35 -1.54
C ALA A 45 -21.07 29.44 -0.55
N LYS A 46 -20.57 29.37 0.67
CA LYS A 46 -20.83 30.40 1.69
C LYS A 46 -19.80 31.51 1.57
N VAL A 47 -20.25 32.72 1.26
CA VAL A 47 -19.41 33.92 1.20
C VAL A 47 -19.60 34.73 2.47
N ASP A 48 -18.51 35.04 3.14
CA ASP A 48 -18.46 35.89 4.31
C ASP A 48 -17.30 36.87 4.23
N PHE A 49 -17.38 38.01 4.88
CA PHE A 49 -16.31 39.00 5.03
C PHE A 49 -16.53 39.80 6.30
N LYS A 50 -15.42 40.26 6.89
CA LYS A 50 -15.47 40.96 8.19
C LYS A 50 -15.97 42.38 8.09
N ASP A 51 -15.45 43.10 7.09
CA ASP A 51 -15.67 44.54 7.03
C ASP A 51 -15.58 45.11 5.60
N VAL A 52 -16.28 46.23 5.38
CA VAL A 52 -16.15 47.06 4.18
C VAL A 52 -15.67 48.43 4.61
N ASP A 53 -14.56 48.86 4.02
CA ASP A 53 -13.96 50.17 4.29
C ASP A 53 -14.08 51.07 3.03
N ILE A 54 -14.56 52.29 3.19
CA ILE A 54 -14.71 53.24 2.11
C ILE A 54 -13.88 54.47 2.43
N SER A 55 -12.92 54.81 1.56
CA SER A 55 -12.03 55.98 1.75
C SER A 55 -12.04 56.91 0.54
N LEU A 56 -12.24 58.16 0.77
CA LEU A 56 -12.11 59.22 -0.24
C LEU A 56 -10.67 59.69 -0.44
N PHE A 57 -9.76 59.36 0.46
CA PHE A 57 -8.40 59.91 0.48
C PHE A 57 -7.36 58.90 -0.03
N ARG A 58 -7.60 57.60 0.11
CA ARG A 58 -6.64 56.53 -0.23
C ARG A 58 -6.26 56.57 -1.74
N HIS A 59 -7.20 56.90 -2.61
CA HIS A 59 -6.99 56.97 -4.05
C HIS A 59 -7.49 58.27 -4.67
N PHE A 60 -7.47 59.38 -3.90
CA PHE A 60 -8.00 60.70 -4.35
C PHE A 60 -7.47 61.09 -5.78
N PRO A 61 -8.30 61.54 -6.70
CA PRO A 61 -9.71 61.95 -6.55
C PRO A 61 -10.74 60.82 -6.73
N ARG A 62 -10.33 59.54 -6.63
CA ARG A 62 -11.17 58.34 -6.72
C ARG A 62 -11.59 57.85 -5.33
N ILE A 63 -12.70 57.12 -5.25
CA ILE A 63 -13.13 56.47 -4.03
C ILE A 63 -12.43 55.11 -3.93
N ALA A 64 -11.83 54.81 -2.79
CA ALA A 64 -11.34 53.47 -2.46
C ALA A 64 -12.44 52.71 -1.72
N VAL A 65 -12.72 51.49 -2.15
CA VAL A 65 -13.56 50.52 -1.47
C VAL A 65 -12.70 49.32 -1.11
N GLY A 66 -12.53 49.12 0.19
CA GLY A 66 -11.82 47.98 0.75
C GLY A 66 -12.80 46.92 1.24
N LEU A 67 -12.57 45.67 0.95
CA LEU A 67 -13.27 44.51 1.50
C LEU A 67 -12.25 43.71 2.31
N ASN A 68 -12.49 43.57 3.60
CA ASN A 68 -11.53 42.94 4.51
C ASN A 68 -11.97 41.54 4.95
N ASP A 69 -11.00 40.61 4.98
CA ASP A 69 -11.13 39.22 5.45
C ASP A 69 -12.27 38.48 4.71
N LEU A 70 -12.26 38.55 3.37
CA LEU A 70 -13.20 37.79 2.53
C LEU A 70 -12.87 36.31 2.65
N GLN A 71 -13.90 35.48 2.83
CA GLN A 71 -13.84 34.05 2.81
C GLN A 71 -14.93 33.46 1.93
N VAL A 72 -14.58 32.49 1.09
CA VAL A 72 -15.50 31.68 0.30
C VAL A 72 -15.29 30.24 0.70
N THR A 73 -16.24 29.68 1.43
CA THR A 73 -16.18 28.34 1.99
C THR A 73 -17.12 27.43 1.22
N GLY A 74 -16.65 26.24 0.88
CA GLY A 74 -17.42 25.22 0.19
C GLY A 74 -18.59 24.71 1.02
N THR A 75 -19.54 24.05 0.35
CA THR A 75 -20.68 23.37 0.94
C THR A 75 -20.80 21.96 0.34
N GLY A 76 -21.59 21.09 0.97
CA GLY A 76 -21.76 19.72 0.48
C GLY A 76 -20.49 18.89 0.55
N GLU A 77 -20.00 18.38 -0.58
CA GLU A 77 -18.76 17.59 -0.66
C GLU A 77 -17.50 18.37 -0.24
N PHE A 78 -17.58 19.71 -0.26
CA PHE A 78 -16.49 20.62 0.09
C PHE A 78 -16.79 21.39 1.40
N GLU A 79 -17.66 20.86 2.25
CA GLU A 79 -18.00 21.51 3.52
C GLU A 79 -16.76 21.57 4.44
N GLY A 80 -16.42 22.79 4.88
CA GLY A 80 -15.23 23.05 5.67
C GLY A 80 -14.00 23.47 4.86
N ASP A 81 -13.97 23.25 3.56
CA ASP A 81 -12.88 23.69 2.69
C ASP A 81 -13.06 25.16 2.30
N THR A 82 -12.02 25.95 2.51
CA THR A 82 -12.01 27.35 2.08
C THR A 82 -11.38 27.44 0.69
N LEU A 83 -12.19 27.69 -0.33
CA LEU A 83 -11.73 27.90 -1.70
C LEU A 83 -10.90 29.17 -1.84
N LEU A 84 -11.35 30.26 -1.23
CA LEU A 84 -10.71 31.57 -1.31
C LEU A 84 -10.80 32.29 0.03
N ALA A 85 -9.65 32.76 0.50
CA ALA A 85 -9.58 33.74 1.59
C ALA A 85 -8.71 34.90 1.14
N VAL A 86 -9.18 36.13 1.32
CA VAL A 86 -8.42 37.36 0.95
C VAL A 86 -8.40 38.29 2.14
N LYS A 87 -7.20 38.65 2.59
CA LYS A 87 -7.08 39.59 3.72
C LYS A 87 -7.68 40.95 3.40
N GLN A 88 -7.43 41.46 2.17
CA GLN A 88 -8.03 42.71 1.73
C GLN A 88 -8.14 42.74 0.22
N ILE A 89 -9.30 43.17 -0.27
CA ILE A 89 -9.52 43.59 -1.64
C ILE A 89 -9.67 45.09 -1.63
N ASP A 90 -8.86 45.83 -2.40
CA ASP A 90 -8.93 47.29 -2.52
C ASP A 90 -9.27 47.67 -3.96
N VAL A 91 -10.34 48.42 -4.13
CA VAL A 91 -10.85 48.83 -5.44
C VAL A 91 -10.94 50.33 -5.52
N ALA A 92 -10.31 50.93 -6.52
CA ALA A 92 -10.42 52.35 -6.80
C ALA A 92 -11.51 52.62 -7.85
N LEU A 93 -12.54 53.39 -7.47
CA LEU A 93 -13.70 53.71 -8.28
C LEU A 93 -13.77 55.19 -8.64
N ASN A 94 -14.36 55.52 -9.80
CA ASN A 94 -14.69 56.86 -10.16
C ASN A 94 -15.85 57.37 -9.30
N ILE A 95 -15.64 58.49 -8.57
CA ILE A 95 -16.68 59.08 -7.69
C ILE A 95 -17.94 59.43 -8.48
N MET A 96 -17.78 59.97 -9.69
CA MET A 96 -18.87 60.44 -10.53
C MET A 96 -19.70 59.28 -11.10
N SER A 97 -19.07 58.12 -11.41
CA SER A 97 -19.73 56.92 -11.86
C SER A 97 -20.59 56.30 -10.76
N VAL A 98 -20.13 56.35 -9.52
CA VAL A 98 -20.89 55.87 -8.35
C VAL A 98 -22.09 56.73 -8.08
N VAL A 99 -21.95 58.05 -8.21
CA VAL A 99 -23.04 59.03 -7.96
C VAL A 99 -24.09 58.98 -9.04
N LYS A 100 -23.73 58.81 -10.30
CA LYS A 100 -24.67 58.73 -11.44
C LYS A 100 -25.41 57.40 -11.55
N GLY A 101 -24.83 56.33 -10.97
CA GLY A 101 -25.47 55.00 -10.94
C GLY A 101 -25.52 54.20 -12.26
N ASP A 102 -25.00 54.76 -13.36
CA ASP A 102 -25.18 54.17 -14.70
C ASP A 102 -24.10 53.14 -15.07
N LYS A 103 -22.86 53.34 -14.58
CA LYS A 103 -21.70 52.47 -14.84
C LYS A 103 -20.71 52.63 -13.68
N MET A 104 -20.19 51.52 -13.14
CA MET A 104 -19.09 51.61 -12.20
C MET A 104 -17.76 51.54 -12.92
N ASP A 105 -17.00 52.67 -12.99
CA ASP A 105 -15.67 52.74 -13.57
C ASP A 105 -14.65 52.33 -12.52
N ILE A 106 -14.10 51.14 -12.65
CA ILE A 106 -13.04 50.62 -11.80
C ILE A 106 -11.67 50.90 -12.43
N TYR A 107 -10.80 51.63 -11.74
CA TYR A 107 -9.46 51.99 -12.24
C TYR A 107 -8.35 51.06 -11.74
N ASN A 108 -8.47 50.61 -10.51
CA ASN A 108 -7.45 49.77 -9.86
C ASN A 108 -8.13 48.72 -8.98
N ILE A 109 -7.60 47.52 -9.01
CA ILE A 109 -7.94 46.42 -8.11
C ILE A 109 -6.68 45.89 -7.50
N ALA A 110 -6.63 45.78 -6.18
CA ALA A 110 -5.56 45.12 -5.47
C ALA A 110 -6.11 43.99 -4.61
N LEU A 111 -5.54 42.80 -4.72
CA LEU A 111 -5.77 41.66 -3.86
C LEU A 111 -4.57 41.48 -2.96
N ILE A 112 -4.76 41.57 -1.66
CA ILE A 112 -3.71 41.50 -0.66
C ILE A 112 -3.82 40.18 0.09
N GLN A 113 -2.77 39.39 0.03
CA GLN A 113 -2.62 38.07 0.66
C GLN A 113 -3.81 37.13 0.36
N PRO A 114 -4.18 36.97 -0.92
CA PRO A 114 -5.18 35.96 -1.26
C PRO A 114 -4.62 34.57 -1.06
N ARG A 115 -5.43 33.71 -0.46
CA ARG A 115 -5.20 32.28 -0.31
C ARG A 115 -6.24 31.54 -1.12
N ILE A 116 -5.82 30.81 -2.12
CA ILE A 116 -6.67 30.03 -3.03
C ILE A 116 -6.35 28.55 -2.83
N HIS A 117 -7.36 27.77 -2.51
CA HIS A 117 -7.25 26.33 -2.37
C HIS A 117 -8.23 25.66 -3.33
N ALA A 118 -7.77 25.35 -4.52
CA ALA A 118 -8.53 24.69 -5.58
C ALA A 118 -8.33 23.17 -5.49
N ILE A 119 -9.44 22.42 -5.41
CA ILE A 119 -9.42 20.96 -5.23
C ILE A 119 -10.31 20.33 -6.31
N VAL A 120 -9.81 19.26 -6.94
CA VAL A 120 -10.56 18.32 -7.75
C VAL A 120 -10.56 16.98 -7.06
N HIS A 121 -11.71 16.46 -6.67
CA HIS A 121 -11.84 15.14 -6.08
C HIS A 121 -11.68 14.02 -7.13
N LYS A 122 -11.49 12.79 -6.67
CA LYS A 122 -11.35 11.61 -7.55
C LYS A 122 -12.57 11.37 -8.45
N ASN A 123 -13.75 11.81 -8.05
CA ASN A 123 -14.98 11.75 -8.85
C ASN A 123 -15.10 12.89 -9.89
N GLY A 124 -14.08 13.78 -9.98
CA GLY A 124 -14.08 14.93 -10.89
C GLY A 124 -14.82 16.17 -10.38
N ALA A 125 -15.37 16.13 -9.16
CA ALA A 125 -15.99 17.31 -8.57
C ALA A 125 -14.92 18.35 -8.21
N ALA A 126 -15.20 19.63 -8.55
CA ALA A 126 -14.28 20.74 -8.32
C ALA A 126 -14.90 21.79 -7.39
N ASN A 127 -14.14 22.23 -6.39
CA ASN A 127 -14.63 23.15 -5.35
C ASN A 127 -14.88 24.59 -5.83
N TRP A 128 -14.45 24.95 -7.04
CA TRP A 128 -14.73 26.25 -7.66
C TRP A 128 -16.01 26.28 -8.49
N ASN A 129 -16.69 25.14 -8.66
CA ASN A 129 -17.99 25.07 -9.32
C ASN A 129 -19.10 25.55 -8.36
N ILE A 130 -19.02 26.82 -7.96
CA ILE A 130 -19.85 27.41 -6.90
C ILE A 130 -21.05 28.22 -7.43
N THR A 131 -21.26 28.33 -8.72
CA THR A 131 -22.38 29.05 -9.32
C THR A 131 -23.64 28.20 -9.28
N LYS A 132 -24.73 28.74 -8.74
CA LYS A 132 -26.04 28.06 -8.86
C LYS A 132 -26.52 28.11 -10.29
N PRO A 133 -27.10 27.02 -10.81
CA PRO A 133 -27.73 27.05 -12.14
C PRO A 133 -28.85 28.06 -12.15
N ASP A 134 -28.91 28.93 -13.20
CA ASP A 134 -30.02 29.86 -13.39
C ASP A 134 -31.30 29.04 -13.69
N THR A 135 -32.14 28.90 -12.67
CA THR A 135 -33.47 28.25 -12.83
C THR A 135 -34.57 29.19 -13.33
N ALA A 136 -34.21 30.44 -13.63
CA ALA A 136 -35.13 31.39 -14.19
C ALA A 136 -35.16 31.26 -15.72
N GLN A 137 -36.29 30.83 -16.29
CA GLN A 137 -36.60 31.02 -17.71
C GLN A 137 -36.34 32.49 -18.05
N ALA A 138 -35.43 32.75 -18.99
CA ALA A 138 -35.10 34.06 -19.46
C ALA A 138 -36.38 34.75 -19.95
N SER A 139 -36.88 35.69 -19.20
CA SER A 139 -37.89 36.65 -19.73
C SER A 139 -37.21 37.50 -20.80
N PRO A 140 -37.84 37.68 -21.99
CA PRO A 140 -37.22 38.42 -23.11
C PRO A 140 -37.01 39.91 -22.86
N ALA A 141 -37.25 40.43 -21.66
CA ALA A 141 -37.20 41.86 -21.34
C ALA A 141 -35.92 42.33 -20.61
N ASP A 142 -34.99 41.45 -20.22
CA ASP A 142 -33.77 41.83 -19.50
C ASP A 142 -32.48 41.72 -20.35
N THR A 143 -32.57 42.09 -21.63
CA THR A 143 -31.37 42.31 -22.45
C THR A 143 -30.72 43.69 -22.24
N ALA A 144 -30.98 44.36 -21.13
CA ALA A 144 -30.11 45.42 -20.66
C ALA A 144 -28.87 44.74 -20.04
N LYS A 145 -27.93 44.33 -20.92
CA LYS A 145 -26.54 44.03 -20.54
C LYS A 145 -26.08 45.23 -19.72
N THR A 146 -26.04 45.10 -18.39
CA THR A 146 -25.29 46.02 -17.53
C THR A 146 -23.86 45.91 -18.00
N LYS A 147 -23.48 46.74 -18.98
CA LYS A 147 -22.10 46.83 -19.43
C LYS A 147 -21.32 47.46 -18.26
N PHE A 148 -20.76 46.63 -17.42
CA PHE A 148 -19.65 47.05 -16.56
C PHE A 148 -18.57 47.53 -17.51
N ALA A 149 -18.47 48.83 -17.70
CA ALA A 149 -17.31 49.41 -18.36
C ALA A 149 -16.15 49.35 -17.33
N LEU A 150 -15.36 48.34 -17.47
CA LEU A 150 -14.16 48.20 -16.65
C LEU A 150 -13.09 49.17 -17.23
N SER A 151 -13.04 50.40 -16.68
CA SER A 151 -11.94 51.36 -17.00
C SER A 151 -10.67 51.01 -16.26
N LEU A 152 -10.39 49.69 -16.11
CA LEU A 152 -9.24 49.19 -15.37
C LEU A 152 -7.96 49.58 -16.10
N GLN A 153 -7.05 50.23 -15.36
CA GLN A 153 -5.73 50.64 -15.88
C GLN A 153 -4.58 49.84 -15.25
N GLN A 154 -4.82 49.34 -14.05
CA GLN A 154 -3.84 48.51 -13.37
C GLN A 154 -4.54 47.59 -12.33
N TYR A 155 -3.90 46.47 -12.10
CA TYR A 155 -4.26 45.58 -11.00
C TYR A 155 -3.01 45.03 -10.32
N LYS A 156 -3.18 44.54 -9.10
CA LYS A 156 -2.10 44.01 -8.30
C LYS A 156 -2.61 42.83 -7.43
N ILE A 157 -1.83 41.80 -7.38
CA ILE A 157 -1.97 40.70 -6.45
C ILE A 157 -0.70 40.67 -5.60
N GLU A 158 -0.82 40.71 -4.30
CA GLU A 158 0.32 40.74 -3.37
C GLU A 158 0.33 39.51 -2.48
N GLU A 159 1.48 38.83 -2.43
CA GLU A 159 1.75 37.71 -1.52
C GLU A 159 0.66 36.62 -1.54
N ALA A 160 0.20 36.26 -2.74
CA ALA A 160 -0.78 35.21 -2.91
C ALA A 160 -0.19 33.83 -2.58
N TRP A 161 -1.01 33.00 -1.94
CA TRP A 161 -0.76 31.59 -1.79
C TRP A 161 -1.82 30.81 -2.58
N ILE A 162 -1.39 29.96 -3.52
CA ILE A 162 -2.28 29.23 -4.41
C ILE A 162 -1.92 27.76 -4.32
N SER A 163 -2.89 26.93 -3.95
CA SER A 163 -2.80 25.46 -3.96
C SER A 163 -3.83 24.91 -4.93
N TYR A 164 -3.41 24.08 -5.85
CA TYR A 164 -4.26 23.29 -6.73
C TYR A 164 -3.95 21.81 -6.51
N ASP A 165 -4.95 21.05 -6.05
CA ASP A 165 -4.86 19.62 -5.74
C ASP A 165 -5.86 18.85 -6.60
N ASP A 166 -5.37 18.25 -7.69
CA ASP A 166 -6.17 17.42 -8.58
C ASP A 166 -5.93 15.94 -8.26
N GLN A 167 -6.84 15.39 -7.47
CA GLN A 167 -6.80 13.98 -7.05
C GLN A 167 -7.19 13.02 -8.18
N GLN A 168 -7.97 13.49 -9.17
CA GLN A 168 -8.34 12.70 -10.34
C GLN A 168 -7.16 12.59 -11.31
N GLY A 169 -6.51 13.73 -11.60
CA GLY A 169 -5.32 13.81 -12.46
C GLY A 169 -4.02 13.45 -11.76
N ASN A 170 -4.04 13.23 -10.44
CA ASN A 170 -2.86 12.98 -9.61
C ASN A 170 -1.78 14.07 -9.76
N MET A 171 -2.23 15.35 -9.73
CA MET A 171 -1.41 16.54 -9.95
C MET A 171 -1.57 17.53 -8.81
N GLN A 172 -0.46 18.10 -8.37
CA GLN A 172 -0.42 19.14 -7.33
C GLN A 172 0.43 20.32 -7.78
N LEU A 173 -0.11 21.53 -7.63
CA LEU A 173 0.60 22.78 -7.84
C LEU A 173 0.47 23.65 -6.58
N LEU A 174 1.60 24.12 -6.08
CA LEU A 174 1.67 25.09 -4.99
C LEU A 174 2.46 26.30 -5.46
N VAL A 175 1.88 27.48 -5.35
CA VAL A 175 2.54 28.77 -5.59
C VAL A 175 2.53 29.57 -4.31
N ASP A 176 3.69 29.88 -3.80
CA ASP A 176 3.89 30.60 -2.55
C ASP A 176 4.41 32.02 -2.81
N GLY A 177 3.83 32.99 -2.12
CA GLY A 177 4.27 34.38 -2.13
C GLY A 177 4.19 35.04 -3.51
N LEU A 178 3.13 34.72 -4.31
CA LEU A 178 2.94 35.30 -5.62
C LEU A 178 2.58 36.79 -5.53
N THR A 179 3.41 37.60 -6.13
CA THR A 179 3.12 39.03 -6.41
C THR A 179 3.03 39.21 -7.91
N HIS A 180 1.90 39.71 -8.39
CA HIS A 180 1.63 39.94 -9.80
C HIS A 180 1.03 41.31 -10.00
N LYS A 181 1.58 42.09 -10.98
CA LYS A 181 1.11 43.42 -11.33
C LYS A 181 0.85 43.47 -12.81
N GLY A 182 -0.23 44.10 -13.20
CA GLY A 182 -0.57 44.35 -14.57
C GLY A 182 -0.99 45.82 -14.80
N LYS A 183 -0.50 46.42 -15.86
CA LYS A 183 -0.83 47.79 -16.29
C LYS A 183 -1.20 47.79 -17.77
N GLY A 184 -2.37 48.29 -18.10
CA GLY A 184 -2.87 48.35 -19.48
C GLY A 184 -4.18 49.15 -19.55
N ASP A 185 -4.63 49.44 -20.75
CA ASP A 185 -5.90 50.13 -20.98
C ASP A 185 -6.99 49.11 -21.32
N PHE A 186 -7.67 48.58 -20.33
CA PHE A 186 -8.73 47.58 -20.47
C PHE A 186 -10.02 48.14 -21.10
N THR A 187 -10.07 49.43 -21.44
CA THR A 187 -11.21 50.01 -22.19
C THR A 187 -11.16 49.70 -23.65
N GLN A 188 -9.98 49.31 -24.18
CA GLN A 188 -9.73 49.00 -25.58
C GLN A 188 -9.93 47.48 -25.81
N ASP A 189 -10.41 47.14 -27.00
CA ASP A 189 -10.46 45.76 -27.44
C ASP A 189 -9.08 45.15 -27.69
N GLN A 190 -8.15 46.01 -28.08
CA GLN A 190 -6.74 45.64 -28.29
C GLN A 190 -5.82 46.60 -27.54
N PHE A 191 -4.98 46.06 -26.67
CA PHE A 191 -4.04 46.84 -25.87
C PHE A 191 -2.82 46.01 -25.45
N THR A 192 -1.77 46.71 -24.99
CA THR A 192 -0.63 46.03 -24.38
C THR A 192 -0.78 46.05 -22.83
N LEU A 193 -0.71 44.89 -22.24
CA LEU A 193 -0.66 44.69 -20.80
C LEU A 193 0.78 44.44 -20.37
N ALA A 194 1.39 45.44 -19.72
CA ALA A 194 2.70 45.28 -19.12
C ALA A 194 2.55 44.56 -17.78
N THR A 195 3.20 43.40 -17.60
CA THR A 195 3.10 42.57 -16.43
C THR A 195 4.44 42.33 -15.77
N SER A 196 4.42 42.24 -14.44
CA SER A 196 5.53 41.72 -13.64
C SER A 196 4.98 40.73 -12.62
N THR A 197 5.56 39.57 -12.61
CA THR A 197 5.18 38.44 -11.74
C THR A 197 6.38 37.98 -10.95
N GLU A 198 6.26 37.84 -9.67
CA GLU A 198 7.27 37.22 -8.80
C GLU A 198 6.59 36.18 -7.90
N ALA A 199 7.21 35.02 -7.72
CA ALA A 199 6.80 34.00 -6.76
C ALA A 199 7.99 33.52 -5.94
N ASN A 200 7.83 33.39 -4.64
CA ASN A 200 8.87 32.90 -3.74
C ASN A 200 9.16 31.43 -3.96
N GLY A 201 8.16 30.66 -4.37
CA GLY A 201 8.33 29.25 -4.66
C GLY A 201 7.18 28.67 -5.47
N ILE A 202 7.51 27.96 -6.55
CA ILE A 202 6.57 27.13 -7.30
C ILE A 202 6.97 25.68 -7.11
N THR A 203 6.03 24.88 -6.61
CA THR A 203 6.16 23.42 -6.49
C THR A 203 5.12 22.76 -7.39
N PHE A 204 5.57 21.87 -8.26
CA PHE A 204 4.71 21.10 -9.15
C PHE A 204 5.04 19.63 -9.07
N ARG A 205 4.01 18.80 -8.80
CA ARG A 205 4.09 17.35 -8.74
C ARG A 205 3.10 16.72 -9.72
N TYR A 206 3.52 15.66 -10.36
CA TYR A 206 2.65 14.80 -11.14
C TYR A 206 2.95 13.34 -10.79
N GLY A 207 1.96 12.66 -10.25
CA GLY A 207 2.17 11.37 -9.61
C GLY A 207 3.12 11.49 -8.40
N LEU A 208 4.12 10.63 -8.35
CA LEU A 208 5.14 10.64 -7.30
C LEU A 208 6.35 11.54 -7.64
N ILE A 209 6.38 12.14 -8.85
CA ILE A 209 7.54 12.87 -9.36
C ILE A 209 7.38 14.37 -9.10
N PRO A 210 8.26 15.01 -8.31
CA PRO A 210 8.32 16.46 -8.21
C PRO A 210 9.08 17.02 -9.42
N TYR A 211 8.38 17.68 -10.34
CA TYR A 211 9.01 18.34 -11.50
C TYR A 211 9.60 19.70 -11.14
N LEU A 212 8.96 20.42 -10.23
CA LEU A 212 9.46 21.66 -9.64
C LEU A 212 9.37 21.56 -8.12
N ALA A 213 10.36 22.02 -7.40
CA ALA A 213 10.38 22.04 -5.95
C ALA A 213 10.79 23.43 -5.44
N SER A 214 9.82 24.24 -5.06
CA SER A 214 10.00 25.59 -4.50
C SER A 214 10.87 26.49 -5.40
N VAL A 215 10.62 26.47 -6.71
CA VAL A 215 11.38 27.26 -7.70
C VAL A 215 10.98 28.73 -7.59
N LYS A 216 11.92 29.61 -7.25
CA LYS A 216 11.71 31.07 -7.31
C LYS A 216 11.49 31.47 -8.76
N THR A 217 10.45 32.23 -9.02
CA THR A 217 10.08 32.61 -10.37
C THR A 217 9.90 34.10 -10.46
N ARG A 218 10.46 34.70 -11.52
CA ARG A 218 10.17 36.05 -11.95
C ARG A 218 9.84 36.04 -13.45
N LEU A 219 8.83 36.78 -13.85
CA LEU A 219 8.42 36.95 -15.22
C LEU A 219 8.06 38.42 -15.44
N ASP A 220 8.81 39.11 -16.29
CA ASP A 220 8.46 40.43 -16.81
C ASP A 220 8.07 40.29 -18.29
N ALA A 221 6.89 40.74 -18.64
CA ALA A 221 6.32 40.48 -19.96
C ALA A 221 5.38 41.59 -20.43
N ASP A 222 5.50 41.97 -21.70
CA ASP A 222 4.50 42.75 -22.39
C ASP A 222 3.61 41.84 -23.22
N ILE A 223 2.34 41.73 -22.79
CA ILE A 223 1.33 40.86 -23.39
C ILE A 223 0.41 41.74 -24.26
N GLN A 224 0.40 41.50 -25.57
CA GLN A 224 -0.59 42.09 -26.44
C GLN A 224 -1.90 41.34 -26.32
N ILE A 225 -2.92 41.99 -25.81
CA ILE A 225 -4.26 41.45 -25.61
C ILE A 225 -5.12 41.87 -26.78
N ASP A 226 -5.82 40.91 -27.38
CA ASP A 226 -6.87 41.12 -28.36
C ASP A 226 -8.15 40.43 -27.87
N ASN A 227 -9.04 41.20 -27.31
CA ASN A 227 -10.32 40.72 -26.78
C ASN A 227 -11.29 40.29 -27.85
N THR A 228 -11.14 40.79 -29.11
CA THR A 228 -12.02 40.41 -30.24
C THR A 228 -11.79 38.97 -30.67
N THR A 229 -10.54 38.49 -30.54
CA THR A 229 -10.13 37.11 -30.85
C THR A 229 -9.77 36.30 -29.64
N SER A 230 -9.86 36.88 -28.43
CA SER A 230 -9.43 36.30 -27.17
C SER A 230 -8.00 35.78 -27.20
N THR A 231 -7.12 36.54 -27.82
CA THR A 231 -5.72 36.16 -28.05
C THR A 231 -4.78 37.02 -27.20
N TYR A 232 -3.84 36.37 -26.54
CA TYR A 232 -2.86 36.97 -25.65
C TYR A 232 -1.45 36.66 -26.18
N THR A 233 -0.79 37.65 -26.81
CA THR A 233 0.50 37.45 -27.45
C THR A 233 1.61 38.00 -26.59
N LEU A 234 2.56 37.17 -26.24
CA LEU A 234 3.78 37.48 -25.56
C LEU A 234 4.86 37.72 -26.62
N LYS A 235 5.23 38.98 -26.86
CA LYS A 235 6.27 39.34 -27.86
C LYS A 235 7.67 39.03 -27.36
N GLU A 236 7.98 39.53 -26.19
CA GLU A 236 9.21 39.24 -25.45
C GLU A 236 8.86 39.14 -23.97
N GLY A 237 9.07 37.95 -23.39
CA GLY A 237 8.99 37.69 -21.98
C GLY A 237 10.35 37.29 -21.44
N LYS A 238 10.75 37.90 -20.33
CA LYS A 238 11.97 37.52 -19.62
C LYS A 238 11.56 36.82 -18.33
N ALA A 239 11.83 35.52 -18.28
CA ALA A 239 11.59 34.74 -17.09
C ALA A 239 12.90 34.36 -16.39
N ALA A 240 12.89 34.35 -15.08
CA ALA A 240 13.94 33.74 -14.27
C ALA A 240 13.31 32.62 -13.44
N LEU A 241 13.86 31.43 -13.56
CA LEU A 241 13.48 30.24 -12.77
C LEU A 241 14.68 29.88 -11.87
N ASN A 242 14.64 30.24 -10.60
CA ASN A 242 15.81 30.35 -9.76
C ASN A 242 16.86 31.26 -10.44
N ASN A 243 18.01 30.70 -10.83
CA ASN A 243 19.06 31.43 -11.52
C ASN A 243 18.98 31.33 -13.06
N LEU A 244 18.20 30.41 -13.59
CA LEU A 244 18.08 30.19 -15.03
C LEU A 244 17.26 31.29 -15.68
N GLN A 245 17.90 32.05 -16.58
CA GLN A 245 17.23 33.06 -17.38
C GLN A 245 16.69 32.45 -18.67
N VAL A 246 15.41 32.68 -18.93
CA VAL A 246 14.68 32.10 -20.06
C VAL A 246 13.95 33.19 -20.81
N ALA A 247 14.18 33.29 -22.12
CA ALA A 247 13.37 34.12 -23.01
C ALA A 247 12.11 33.34 -23.40
N LEU A 248 10.96 33.98 -23.30
CA LEU A 248 9.64 33.43 -23.64
C LEU A 248 9.03 34.23 -24.78
N GLN A 249 8.36 33.55 -25.70
CA GLN A 249 7.60 34.20 -26.77
C GLN A 249 6.49 33.32 -27.28
N GLY A 250 5.49 33.92 -27.92
CA GLY A 250 4.38 33.19 -28.53
C GLY A 250 3.03 33.77 -28.18
N PHE A 251 2.00 32.97 -28.33
CA PHE A 251 0.64 33.38 -27.96
C PHE A 251 -0.14 32.26 -27.25
N PHE A 252 -1.15 32.71 -26.51
CA PHE A 252 -2.17 31.92 -25.90
C PHE A 252 -3.54 32.48 -26.34
N LYS A 253 -4.51 31.62 -26.69
CA LYS A 253 -5.82 32.00 -27.20
C LYS A 253 -6.90 31.16 -26.51
N LEU A 254 -7.97 31.81 -26.07
CA LEU A 254 -9.20 31.13 -25.66
C LEU A 254 -10.01 30.84 -26.93
N VAL A 255 -10.08 29.57 -27.34
CA VAL A 255 -10.82 29.15 -28.52
C VAL A 255 -12.31 29.02 -28.19
N ASN A 256 -12.61 28.45 -27.03
CA ASN A 256 -13.93 28.37 -26.42
C ASN A 256 -13.74 28.10 -24.90
N ASP A 257 -14.85 27.87 -24.17
CA ASP A 257 -14.85 27.74 -22.69
C ASP A 257 -13.96 26.60 -22.16
N SER A 258 -13.61 25.61 -22.99
CA SER A 258 -12.82 24.44 -22.58
C SER A 258 -11.57 24.18 -23.45
N THR A 259 -11.33 25.03 -24.46
CA THR A 259 -10.24 24.83 -25.43
C THR A 259 -9.33 26.05 -25.49
N TYR A 260 -8.06 25.82 -25.34
CA TYR A 260 -7.01 26.84 -25.34
C TYR A 260 -6.04 26.58 -26.49
N GLY A 261 -5.93 27.50 -27.43
CA GLY A 261 -4.91 27.46 -28.48
C GLY A 261 -3.61 28.12 -28.00
N MET A 262 -2.48 27.56 -28.36
CA MET A 262 -1.20 28.13 -27.98
C MET A 262 -0.09 27.85 -29.00
N ASP A 263 0.87 28.76 -29.11
CA ASP A 263 2.16 28.57 -29.79
C ASP A 263 3.19 29.31 -28.94
N LEU A 264 3.74 28.61 -27.94
CA LEU A 264 4.65 29.17 -26.96
C LEU A 264 6.03 28.55 -27.15
N SER A 265 7.08 29.34 -27.10
CA SER A 265 8.47 28.86 -27.11
C SER A 265 9.28 29.53 -26.03
N PHE A 266 10.26 28.79 -25.52
CA PHE A 266 11.22 29.28 -24.54
C PHE A 266 12.65 28.90 -24.92
N LYS A 267 13.60 29.75 -24.59
CA LYS A 267 15.02 29.53 -24.90
C LYS A 267 15.95 30.11 -23.82
N ALA A 268 16.92 29.29 -23.43
CA ALA A 268 18.11 29.69 -22.71
C ALA A 268 19.33 29.25 -23.55
N PRO A 269 19.71 29.98 -24.60
CA PRO A 269 20.63 29.48 -25.65
C PRO A 269 22.06 29.27 -25.17
N SER A 270 22.46 29.99 -24.15
CA SER A 270 23.77 29.81 -23.50
C SER A 270 23.63 30.25 -22.05
N THR A 271 23.53 29.31 -21.19
CA THR A 271 23.49 29.54 -19.75
C THR A 271 24.61 28.76 -19.07
N SER A 272 24.95 29.13 -17.86
CA SER A 272 25.87 28.32 -17.10
C SER A 272 25.19 26.96 -16.72
N PHE A 273 25.96 25.91 -16.69
CA PHE A 273 25.46 24.61 -16.22
C PHE A 273 24.92 24.72 -14.79
N LYS A 274 25.46 25.64 -13.97
CA LYS A 274 24.95 25.95 -12.62
C LYS A 274 23.48 26.37 -12.63
N ASP A 275 23.12 27.28 -13.53
CA ASP A 275 21.78 27.85 -13.58
C ASP A 275 20.77 26.77 -13.97
N LEU A 276 21.12 25.87 -14.90
CA LEU A 276 20.31 24.73 -15.24
C LEU A 276 20.11 23.77 -14.04
N LEU A 277 21.20 23.48 -13.31
CA LEU A 277 21.13 22.61 -12.11
C LEU A 277 20.25 23.20 -11.01
N SER A 278 20.04 24.52 -10.99
CA SER A 278 19.15 25.18 -10.03
C SER A 278 17.70 24.69 -10.12
N LEU A 279 17.29 24.11 -11.24
CA LEU A 279 15.95 23.54 -11.43
C LEU A 279 15.83 22.07 -10.96
N VAL A 280 16.94 21.38 -10.69
CA VAL A 280 16.93 19.98 -10.27
C VAL A 280 16.55 19.87 -8.80
N PRO A 281 15.37 19.32 -8.43
CA PRO A 281 14.87 19.33 -7.06
C PRO A 281 15.80 18.66 -6.04
N ALA A 282 16.49 17.60 -6.45
CA ALA A 282 17.42 16.86 -5.60
C ALA A 282 18.67 17.67 -5.22
N ILE A 283 19.04 18.64 -6.04
CA ILE A 283 20.23 19.49 -5.88
C ILE A 283 19.88 20.78 -5.14
N TYR A 284 18.63 21.25 -5.25
CA TYR A 284 18.18 22.52 -4.68
C TYR A 284 17.92 22.42 -3.17
N LYS A 285 19.01 22.44 -2.37
CA LYS A 285 19.01 22.51 -0.90
C LYS A 285 19.93 23.65 -0.46
N ALA A 286 19.97 23.91 0.85
CA ALA A 286 20.63 25.08 1.48
C ALA A 286 22.08 25.38 1.02
N ASP A 287 22.76 24.44 0.39
CA ASP A 287 24.17 24.57 -0.03
C ASP A 287 24.36 24.79 -1.55
N PHE A 288 23.28 25.00 -2.32
CA PHE A 288 23.37 25.13 -3.78
C PHE A 288 24.36 26.23 -4.23
N ASP A 289 24.38 27.37 -3.56
CA ASP A 289 25.26 28.49 -3.89
C ASP A 289 26.75 28.17 -3.74
N LYS A 290 27.06 27.18 -2.88
CA LYS A 290 28.43 26.74 -2.62
C LYS A 290 28.91 25.67 -3.60
N ILE A 291 27.99 25.09 -4.41
CA ILE A 291 28.35 24.08 -5.42
C ILE A 291 29.31 24.72 -6.47
N LYS A 292 30.43 24.05 -6.70
CA LYS A 292 31.34 24.40 -7.78
C LYS A 292 30.86 23.75 -9.07
N THR A 293 30.62 24.52 -10.08
CA THR A 293 30.20 24.03 -11.39
C THR A 293 30.74 24.94 -12.48
N SER A 294 31.04 24.34 -13.63
CA SER A 294 31.40 25.00 -14.85
C SER A 294 30.84 24.25 -16.06
N GLY A 295 31.05 24.78 -17.22
CA GLY A 295 30.50 24.29 -18.48
C GLY A 295 29.28 25.08 -18.90
N THR A 296 28.84 24.83 -20.10
CA THR A 296 27.75 25.54 -20.75
C THR A 296 26.55 24.60 -20.95
N ALA A 297 25.36 25.17 -20.86
CA ALA A 297 24.12 24.47 -21.18
C ALA A 297 23.31 25.32 -22.17
N ALA A 298 22.67 24.68 -23.11
CA ALA A 298 21.64 25.26 -23.94
C ALA A 298 20.34 24.48 -23.66
N PHE A 299 19.30 25.23 -23.38
CA PHE A 299 17.99 24.66 -23.01
C PHE A 299 16.91 25.44 -23.75
N GLY A 300 15.96 24.75 -24.32
CA GLY A 300 14.82 25.35 -24.97
C GLY A 300 13.74 24.38 -25.35
N GLY A 301 12.59 24.92 -25.68
CA GLY A 301 11.48 24.10 -26.07
C GLY A 301 10.28 24.89 -26.56
N TYR A 302 9.21 24.19 -26.87
CA TYR A 302 7.95 24.74 -27.34
C TYR A 302 6.74 23.94 -26.90
N VAL A 303 5.59 24.61 -26.88
CA VAL A 303 4.27 24.00 -26.76
C VAL A 303 3.38 24.61 -27.82
N LYS A 304 2.80 23.83 -28.73
CA LYS A 304 2.05 24.31 -29.89
C LYS A 304 0.83 23.48 -30.20
N GLY A 305 -0.31 24.13 -30.37
CA GLY A 305 -1.59 23.49 -30.70
C GLY A 305 -2.69 23.82 -29.70
N ASN A 306 -3.72 23.00 -29.67
CA ASN A 306 -4.85 23.19 -28.76
C ASN A 306 -4.69 22.29 -27.51
N TYR A 307 -5.03 22.87 -26.37
CA TYR A 307 -5.24 22.15 -25.11
C TYR A 307 -6.72 22.08 -24.79
N SER A 308 -7.22 20.92 -24.44
CA SER A 308 -8.56 20.70 -23.89
C SER A 308 -8.54 19.49 -22.94
N PRO A 309 -9.63 19.17 -22.21
CA PRO A 309 -9.69 17.97 -21.37
C PRO A 309 -9.38 16.65 -22.09
N VAL A 310 -9.51 16.63 -23.43
CA VAL A 310 -9.32 15.45 -24.29
C VAL A 310 -8.16 15.59 -25.27
N GLN A 311 -7.48 16.73 -25.32
CA GLN A 311 -6.42 17.02 -26.28
C GLN A 311 -5.27 17.79 -25.63
N MET A 312 -4.06 17.30 -25.79
CA MET A 312 -2.84 17.98 -25.42
C MET A 312 -2.20 18.64 -26.65
N PRO A 313 -1.51 19.77 -26.52
CA PRO A 313 -0.73 20.37 -27.61
C PRO A 313 0.55 19.56 -27.90
N ALA A 314 1.09 19.73 -29.08
CA ALA A 314 2.46 19.31 -29.40
C ALA A 314 3.47 20.01 -28.51
N PHE A 315 4.57 19.34 -28.17
CA PHE A 315 5.65 19.94 -27.35
C PHE A 315 7.03 19.43 -27.76
N GLY A 316 8.03 20.21 -27.41
CA GLY A 316 9.43 19.82 -27.59
C GLY A 316 10.32 20.42 -26.52
N LEU A 317 11.40 19.69 -26.21
CA LEU A 317 12.44 20.09 -25.27
C LEU A 317 13.82 19.71 -25.87
N ASP A 318 14.72 20.62 -25.93
CA ASP A 318 16.11 20.43 -26.34
C ASP A 318 17.04 20.81 -25.18
N LEU A 319 17.94 19.89 -24.81
CA LEU A 319 18.97 20.09 -23.79
C LEU A 319 20.32 19.68 -24.33
N ASN A 320 21.29 20.61 -24.25
CA ASN A 320 22.67 20.37 -24.61
C ASN A 320 23.58 20.86 -23.48
N VAL A 321 24.37 19.98 -22.92
CA VAL A 321 25.41 20.30 -21.93
C VAL A 321 26.75 19.98 -22.54
N LYS A 322 27.70 20.92 -22.45
CA LYS A 322 29.07 20.77 -22.93
C LYS A 322 30.06 21.12 -21.82
N ASP A 323 31.07 20.29 -21.70
CA ASP A 323 32.17 20.44 -20.75
C ASP A 323 31.65 20.68 -19.30
N GLY A 324 30.55 20.02 -18.95
CA GLY A 324 29.96 20.19 -17.65
C GLY A 324 30.89 19.66 -16.56
N PHE A 325 30.97 20.42 -15.49
CA PHE A 325 31.70 20.09 -14.27
C PHE A 325 30.81 20.36 -13.08
N PHE A 326 30.84 19.45 -12.13
CA PHE A 326 30.00 19.54 -10.94
C PHE A 326 30.75 18.98 -9.72
N GLN A 327 30.76 19.76 -8.61
CA GLN A 327 31.30 19.32 -7.34
C GLN A 327 30.56 19.95 -6.17
N TYR A 328 30.08 19.13 -5.23
CA TYR A 328 29.58 19.63 -3.94
C TYR A 328 30.71 20.24 -3.09
N PRO A 329 30.41 21.26 -2.25
CA PRO A 329 31.43 21.98 -1.47
C PRO A 329 32.25 21.08 -0.56
N ASP A 330 31.57 20.13 0.07
CA ASP A 330 32.14 19.23 1.09
C ASP A 330 32.64 17.90 0.49
N LEU A 331 32.58 17.77 -0.85
CA LEU A 331 33.01 16.55 -1.53
C LEU A 331 34.33 16.74 -2.24
N PRO A 332 35.30 15.82 -2.03
CA PRO A 332 36.67 16.00 -2.51
C PRO A 332 36.81 15.86 -4.03
N LYS A 333 35.87 15.22 -4.72
CA LYS A 333 36.01 14.94 -6.15
C LYS A 333 34.85 15.47 -6.97
N PRO A 334 35.11 15.99 -8.16
CA PRO A 334 34.13 16.44 -9.12
C PRO A 334 33.64 15.31 -10.05
N VAL A 335 32.44 15.48 -10.61
CA VAL A 335 32.02 14.84 -11.85
C VAL A 335 32.46 15.77 -12.97
N LYS A 336 33.21 15.26 -13.96
CA LYS A 336 33.81 16.03 -15.04
C LYS A 336 33.35 15.58 -16.42
N ASN A 337 33.70 16.31 -17.43
CA ASN A 337 33.47 15.99 -18.82
C ASN A 337 32.02 15.65 -19.12
N ILE A 338 31.08 16.30 -18.40
CA ILE A 338 29.65 16.02 -18.59
C ILE A 338 29.24 16.56 -19.96
N GLN A 339 28.84 15.63 -20.84
CA GLN A 339 28.33 15.95 -22.17
C GLN A 339 26.97 15.29 -22.33
N ILE A 340 25.93 16.06 -22.54
CA ILE A 340 24.57 15.60 -22.74
C ILE A 340 24.00 16.26 -23.97
N ALA A 341 23.50 15.45 -24.90
CA ALA A 341 22.67 15.91 -25.99
C ALA A 341 21.34 15.15 -25.89
N MET A 342 20.27 15.83 -25.50
CA MET A 342 18.96 15.24 -25.34
C MET A 342 17.89 16.08 -26.01
N LYS A 343 16.98 15.39 -26.70
CA LYS A 343 15.80 15.97 -27.31
C LYS A 343 14.55 15.17 -26.93
N VAL A 344 13.54 15.85 -26.43
CA VAL A 344 12.19 15.32 -26.27
C VAL A 344 11.30 16.00 -27.31
N SER A 345 10.50 15.24 -28.02
CA SER A 345 9.56 15.76 -29.00
C SER A 345 8.26 15.00 -29.01
N ASN A 346 7.19 15.74 -29.08
CA ASN A 346 5.84 15.22 -29.29
C ASN A 346 5.17 16.11 -30.37
N PRO A 347 4.87 15.55 -31.56
CA PRO A 347 4.46 16.36 -32.71
C PRO A 347 2.99 16.79 -32.71
N ASP A 348 2.13 16.18 -31.93
CA ASP A 348 0.67 16.31 -32.03
C ASP A 348 -0.10 16.26 -30.70
N GLY A 349 0.63 16.19 -29.59
CA GLY A 349 0.01 16.12 -28.26
C GLY A 349 -0.47 14.74 -27.81
N VAL A 350 -0.42 13.73 -28.67
CA VAL A 350 -0.71 12.35 -28.27
C VAL A 350 0.44 11.85 -27.42
N PRO A 351 0.24 11.53 -26.14
CA PRO A 351 1.34 11.13 -25.24
C PRO A 351 2.18 9.99 -25.79
N ASP A 352 1.58 9.11 -26.55
CA ASP A 352 2.24 7.95 -27.16
C ASP A 352 3.17 8.31 -28.34
N HIS A 353 3.01 9.48 -28.94
CA HIS A 353 3.90 9.97 -29.99
C HIS A 353 5.14 10.71 -29.43
N THR A 354 5.33 10.67 -28.14
CA THR A 354 6.51 11.27 -27.50
C THR A 354 7.75 10.45 -27.82
N ILE A 355 8.80 11.16 -28.26
CA ILE A 355 10.12 10.61 -28.52
C ILE A 355 11.12 11.30 -27.58
N VAL A 356 11.86 10.49 -26.82
CA VAL A 356 13.02 10.94 -26.04
C VAL A 356 14.27 10.39 -26.72
N ASN A 357 15.13 11.26 -27.19
CA ASN A 357 16.37 10.89 -27.87
C ASN A 357 17.58 11.56 -27.20
N MET A 358 18.45 10.75 -26.60
CA MET A 358 19.73 11.14 -26.03
C MET A 358 20.84 10.33 -26.71
N PRO A 359 21.33 10.78 -27.88
CA PRO A 359 22.38 10.05 -28.60
C PRO A 359 23.73 10.08 -27.87
N THR A 360 23.93 11.08 -27.01
CA THR A 360 25.17 11.25 -26.25
C THR A 360 24.85 11.63 -24.82
N GLY A 361 25.28 10.77 -23.90
CA GLY A 361 25.41 11.07 -22.49
C GLY A 361 26.75 10.54 -22.03
N HIS A 362 27.65 11.43 -21.62
CA HIS A 362 28.99 11.08 -21.14
C HIS A 362 29.26 11.84 -19.84
N LEU A 363 29.88 11.16 -18.91
CA LEU A 363 30.41 11.80 -17.71
C LEU A 363 31.60 10.99 -17.16
N GLU A 364 32.46 11.62 -16.42
CA GLU A 364 33.59 10.99 -15.76
C GLU A 364 33.54 11.17 -14.24
N MET A 365 33.69 10.09 -13.53
CA MET A 365 33.87 10.04 -12.07
C MET A 365 35.20 9.40 -11.75
N ASP A 366 36.09 10.12 -11.07
CA ASP A 366 37.46 9.66 -10.73
C ASP A 366 38.25 9.14 -11.96
N ASN A 367 38.13 9.85 -13.08
CA ASN A 367 38.70 9.49 -14.39
C ASN A 367 38.14 8.18 -14.99
N THR A 368 37.04 7.69 -14.47
CA THR A 368 36.33 6.51 -15.02
C THR A 368 35.14 7.01 -15.85
N PRO A 369 35.11 6.74 -17.15
CA PRO A 369 34.02 7.17 -18.02
C PRO A 369 32.78 6.34 -17.81
N LEU A 370 31.64 7.00 -17.91
CA LEU A 370 30.31 6.40 -18.04
C LEU A 370 29.65 6.97 -19.28
N ASP A 371 29.38 6.09 -20.24
CA ASP A 371 28.74 6.43 -21.50
C ASP A 371 27.32 5.90 -21.53
N LEU A 372 26.37 6.75 -21.94
CA LEU A 372 24.94 6.47 -22.01
C LEU A 372 24.39 6.86 -23.38
N ARG A 373 23.47 6.07 -23.90
CA ARG A 373 22.68 6.38 -25.09
C ARG A 373 21.25 5.90 -24.85
N LEU A 374 20.27 6.72 -25.23
CA LEU A 374 18.86 6.39 -25.00
C LEU A 374 17.97 6.94 -26.13
N LEU A 375 17.13 6.09 -26.69
CA LEU A 375 16.02 6.44 -27.55
C LEU A 375 14.75 5.74 -27.04
N VAL A 376 13.74 6.52 -26.68
CA VAL A 376 12.41 6.02 -26.29
C VAL A 376 11.39 6.54 -27.28
N LYS A 377 10.48 5.68 -27.75
CA LYS A 377 9.32 6.01 -28.59
C LYS A 377 8.10 5.31 -28.03
N THR A 378 6.91 5.77 -28.37
CA THR A 378 5.61 5.19 -27.98
C THR A 378 5.55 4.81 -26.50
N PRO A 379 5.78 5.78 -25.56
CA PRO A 379 6.01 5.46 -24.14
C PRO A 379 4.77 4.96 -23.39
N VAL A 380 3.57 5.13 -23.95
CA VAL A 380 2.30 4.81 -23.29
C VAL A 380 1.76 3.45 -23.73
N SER A 381 1.58 3.23 -25.05
CA SER A 381 0.97 2.00 -25.58
C SER A 381 1.95 0.82 -25.58
N ASP A 382 3.08 1.02 -26.24
CA ASP A 382 4.10 -0.02 -26.38
C ASP A 382 5.48 0.64 -26.50
N MET A 383 6.10 0.88 -25.36
CA MET A 383 7.37 1.61 -25.28
C MET A 383 8.49 0.89 -26.07
N TYR A 384 8.93 1.54 -27.13
CA TYR A 384 10.16 1.16 -27.80
C TYR A 384 11.35 1.82 -27.12
N LEU A 385 12.32 0.99 -26.74
CA LEU A 385 13.59 1.37 -26.12
C LEU A 385 14.74 0.98 -27.06
N ASP A 386 15.71 1.90 -27.27
CA ASP A 386 17.02 1.60 -27.82
C ASP A 386 18.04 2.33 -26.96
N GLY A 387 18.71 1.58 -26.06
CA GLY A 387 19.59 2.14 -25.05
C GLY A 387 20.89 1.37 -24.90
N ALA A 388 21.93 2.06 -24.46
CA ALA A 388 23.21 1.50 -24.08
C ALA A 388 23.75 2.20 -22.85
N ALA A 389 24.40 1.43 -21.97
CA ALA A 389 25.12 1.94 -20.80
C ALA A 389 26.43 1.16 -20.67
N LYS A 390 27.56 1.89 -20.60
CA LYS A 390 28.88 1.29 -20.45
C LYS A 390 29.73 2.10 -19.50
N GLY A 391 30.26 1.43 -18.47
CA GLY A 391 31.19 2.07 -17.53
C GLY A 391 31.36 1.31 -16.25
N LYS A 392 32.30 1.80 -15.47
CA LYS A 392 32.59 1.29 -14.10
C LYS A 392 32.38 2.41 -13.09
N ILE A 393 31.73 2.09 -12.00
CA ILE A 393 31.46 3.04 -10.91
C ILE A 393 31.89 2.42 -9.60
N ASP A 394 32.83 3.06 -8.91
CA ASP A 394 33.13 2.75 -7.53
C ASP A 394 32.12 3.48 -6.63
N LEU A 395 31.15 2.73 -6.14
CA LEU A 395 30.06 3.24 -5.33
C LEU A 395 30.53 3.83 -4.00
N SER A 396 31.70 3.39 -3.48
CA SER A 396 32.27 3.96 -2.26
C SER A 396 32.69 5.43 -2.46
N LYS A 397 32.96 5.79 -3.69
CA LYS A 397 33.36 7.15 -4.08
C LYS A 397 32.15 8.02 -4.46
N ILE A 398 30.96 7.45 -4.63
CA ILE A 398 29.80 8.22 -5.08
C ILE A 398 29.44 9.36 -4.12
N THR A 399 29.66 9.15 -2.82
CA THR A 399 29.53 10.17 -1.77
C THR A 399 30.53 11.33 -1.90
N GLN A 400 31.58 11.17 -2.74
CA GLN A 400 32.53 12.23 -3.08
C GLN A 400 32.02 13.14 -4.19
N PHE A 401 30.97 12.71 -4.92
CA PHE A 401 30.40 13.41 -6.07
C PHE A 401 28.96 13.86 -5.83
N VAL A 402 28.21 13.12 -5.00
CA VAL A 402 26.79 13.34 -4.73
C VAL A 402 26.53 13.26 -3.23
N LYS A 403 25.73 14.18 -2.70
CA LYS A 403 25.30 14.17 -1.31
C LYS A 403 24.16 13.15 -1.15
N LEU A 404 24.39 12.11 -0.40
CA LEU A 404 23.37 11.14 -0.05
C LEU A 404 22.55 11.59 1.16
N GLU A 405 21.37 11.03 1.36
CA GLU A 405 20.56 11.28 2.55
C GLU A 405 21.31 10.89 3.82
N SER A 406 21.11 11.66 4.89
CA SER A 406 21.75 11.40 6.20
C SER A 406 21.43 9.98 6.68
N GLY A 407 22.48 9.22 7.03
CA GLY A 407 22.39 7.83 7.43
C GLY A 407 22.52 6.82 6.28
N THR A 408 22.63 7.28 5.02
CA THR A 408 22.90 6.40 3.89
C THR A 408 24.41 6.15 3.75
N ALA A 409 24.79 4.87 3.67
CA ALA A 409 26.15 4.44 3.30
C ALA A 409 26.06 3.52 2.08
N LEU A 410 26.90 3.78 1.09
CA LEU A 410 26.97 3.02 -0.14
C LEU A 410 28.45 2.76 -0.49
N SER A 411 28.78 1.51 -0.82
CA SER A 411 30.10 1.12 -1.34
C SER A 411 29.95 -0.05 -2.31
N GLY A 412 31.02 -0.40 -2.99
CA GLY A 412 31.10 -1.49 -3.95
C GLY A 412 31.55 -1.02 -5.33
N LEU A 413 31.80 -1.96 -6.21
CA LEU A 413 32.19 -1.72 -7.59
C LEU A 413 31.08 -2.21 -8.53
N LEU A 414 30.50 -1.28 -9.29
CA LEU A 414 29.55 -1.56 -10.37
C LEU A 414 30.30 -1.52 -11.70
N ASP A 415 30.19 -2.58 -12.51
CA ASP A 415 30.68 -2.66 -13.88
C ASP A 415 29.51 -3.04 -14.79
N ALA A 416 29.23 -2.21 -15.78
CA ALA A 416 28.12 -2.41 -16.69
C ALA A 416 28.57 -2.25 -18.15
N ASP A 417 28.12 -3.15 -19.01
CA ASP A 417 28.19 -3.01 -20.47
C ASP A 417 26.91 -3.63 -21.04
N ILE A 418 25.88 -2.81 -21.18
CA ILE A 418 24.51 -3.26 -21.48
C ILE A 418 24.01 -2.51 -22.72
N ASN A 419 23.40 -3.29 -23.63
CA ASN A 419 22.65 -2.78 -24.77
C ASN A 419 21.24 -3.41 -24.74
N ALA A 420 20.22 -2.60 -24.96
CA ALA A 420 18.83 -3.06 -25.03
C ALA A 420 18.11 -2.35 -26.17
N LYS A 421 17.33 -3.09 -26.96
CA LYS A 421 16.58 -2.56 -28.10
C LYS A 421 15.35 -3.39 -28.40
N GLY A 422 14.20 -2.74 -28.49
CA GLY A 422 12.94 -3.39 -28.86
C GLY A 422 11.74 -2.76 -28.18
N ASN A 423 10.59 -3.36 -28.38
CA ASN A 423 9.34 -2.97 -27.76
C ASN A 423 9.12 -3.71 -26.42
N MET A 424 8.61 -3.01 -25.42
CA MET A 424 8.36 -3.60 -24.11
C MET A 424 7.31 -4.71 -24.14
N SER A 425 6.31 -4.61 -25.05
CA SER A 425 5.31 -5.66 -25.26
C SER A 425 5.92 -7.02 -25.68
N ALA A 426 7.06 -6.99 -26.35
CA ALA A 426 7.76 -8.21 -26.71
C ALA A 426 8.24 -9.00 -25.47
N ILE A 427 8.67 -8.27 -24.44
CA ILE A 427 9.05 -8.89 -23.15
C ILE A 427 7.79 -9.37 -22.42
N GLU A 428 6.74 -8.56 -22.35
CA GLU A 428 5.47 -8.88 -21.70
C GLU A 428 4.79 -10.13 -22.30
N LYS A 429 4.87 -10.26 -23.62
CA LYS A 429 4.32 -11.40 -24.37
C LYS A 429 5.30 -12.57 -24.52
N GLN A 430 6.47 -12.50 -23.91
CA GLN A 430 7.54 -13.49 -24.00
C GLN A 430 8.04 -13.73 -25.45
N GLN A 431 7.93 -12.72 -26.30
CA GLN A 431 8.41 -12.71 -27.68
C GLN A 431 9.86 -12.19 -27.73
N TYR A 432 10.75 -12.91 -27.07
CA TYR A 432 12.14 -12.48 -26.83
C TYR A 432 13.00 -12.34 -28.09
N ASP A 433 12.56 -12.89 -29.19
CA ASP A 433 13.16 -12.70 -30.52
C ASP A 433 12.94 -11.30 -31.09
N GLN A 434 11.94 -10.56 -30.56
CA GLN A 434 11.61 -9.20 -30.95
C GLN A 434 12.23 -8.14 -30.02
N PHE A 435 12.88 -8.55 -28.93
CA PHE A 435 13.58 -7.66 -28.02
C PHE A 435 15.02 -8.10 -27.84
N TYR A 436 15.92 -7.28 -28.32
CA TYR A 436 17.35 -7.48 -28.14
C TYR A 436 17.77 -6.93 -26.77
N ALA A 437 18.38 -7.75 -25.95
CA ALA A 437 19.08 -7.34 -24.74
C ALA A 437 20.37 -8.13 -24.66
N ALA A 438 21.49 -7.47 -24.53
CA ALA A 438 22.78 -8.12 -24.42
C ALA A 438 23.70 -7.32 -23.51
N GLY A 439 24.61 -8.03 -22.84
CA GLY A 439 25.58 -7.41 -21.99
C GLY A 439 25.65 -8.03 -20.60
N THR A 440 26.38 -7.36 -19.74
CA THR A 440 26.61 -7.82 -18.36
C THR A 440 26.48 -6.64 -17.39
N LEU A 441 26.06 -6.94 -16.19
CA LEU A 441 26.17 -6.06 -15.04
C LEU A 441 26.77 -6.86 -13.89
N GLN A 442 27.87 -6.37 -13.37
CA GLN A 442 28.52 -6.95 -12.19
C GLN A 442 28.55 -5.92 -11.07
N LEU A 443 28.15 -6.33 -9.90
CA LEU A 443 28.24 -5.55 -8.67
C LEU A 443 29.04 -6.37 -7.65
N SER A 444 30.14 -5.82 -7.18
CA SER A 444 31.05 -6.49 -6.26
C SER A 444 31.20 -5.71 -4.97
N ASP A 445 31.23 -6.43 -3.85
CA ASP A 445 31.47 -5.91 -2.50
C ASP A 445 30.60 -4.72 -2.12
N MET A 446 29.32 -4.73 -2.55
CA MET A 446 28.39 -3.67 -2.23
C MET A 446 27.94 -3.73 -0.77
N LEU A 447 27.94 -2.56 -0.14
CA LEU A 447 27.24 -2.31 1.11
C LEU A 447 26.24 -1.18 0.87
N TYR A 448 24.99 -1.42 1.21
CA TYR A 448 23.95 -0.40 1.23
C TYR A 448 23.33 -0.32 2.62
N LYS A 449 23.37 0.86 3.25
CA LYS A 449 22.65 1.19 4.48
C LYS A 449 21.74 2.38 4.25
N SER A 450 20.57 2.37 4.85
CA SER A 450 19.64 3.50 4.88
C SER A 450 18.82 3.45 6.16
N LYS A 451 17.90 4.40 6.32
CA LYS A 451 16.94 4.36 7.44
C LYS A 451 16.07 3.10 7.42
N ASP A 452 15.72 2.62 6.21
CA ASP A 452 14.89 1.42 6.05
C ASP A 452 15.70 0.12 6.20
N TYR A 453 17.02 0.19 6.01
CA TYR A 453 17.94 -0.94 6.12
C TYR A 453 19.12 -0.60 7.05
N PRO A 454 18.87 -0.37 8.35
CA PRO A 454 19.89 0.12 9.29
C PRO A 454 21.02 -0.87 9.51
N ASP A 455 20.77 -2.17 9.41
CA ASP A 455 21.79 -3.22 9.52
C ASP A 455 22.67 -3.34 8.28
N GLY A 456 22.21 -2.76 7.18
CA GLY A 456 22.89 -2.79 5.89
C GLY A 456 22.73 -4.11 5.14
N VAL A 457 22.50 -4.00 3.84
CA VAL A 457 22.50 -5.11 2.89
C VAL A 457 23.89 -5.19 2.26
N LYS A 458 24.54 -6.33 2.41
CA LYS A 458 25.85 -6.62 1.78
C LYS A 458 25.64 -7.57 0.62
N VAL A 459 26.06 -7.15 -0.57
CA VAL A 459 26.14 -8.01 -1.75
C VAL A 459 27.62 -8.22 -2.07
N LYS A 460 28.11 -9.44 -1.83
CA LYS A 460 29.49 -9.79 -2.13
C LYS A 460 29.73 -9.82 -3.63
N ASN A 461 28.81 -10.43 -4.35
CA ASN A 461 28.83 -10.47 -5.80
C ASN A 461 27.39 -10.58 -6.33
N LEU A 462 27.11 -9.80 -7.38
CA LEU A 462 25.93 -9.96 -8.22
C LEU A 462 26.41 -9.92 -9.66
N PHE A 463 26.22 -10.99 -10.40
CA PHE A 463 26.52 -11.04 -11.82
C PHE A 463 25.24 -11.32 -12.62
N LEU A 464 24.82 -10.32 -13.36
CA LEU A 464 23.69 -10.38 -14.29
C LEU A 464 24.20 -10.49 -15.72
N GLN A 465 23.65 -11.40 -16.45
CA GLN A 465 23.84 -11.55 -17.88
C GLN A 465 22.52 -11.29 -18.60
N PHE A 466 22.52 -10.26 -19.41
CA PHE A 466 21.38 -9.91 -20.26
C PHE A 466 21.45 -10.66 -21.56
N ASN A 467 20.37 -11.26 -21.95
CA ASN A 467 20.19 -11.91 -23.25
C ASN A 467 18.77 -11.64 -23.78
N PRO A 468 18.47 -11.92 -25.06
CA PRO A 468 17.16 -11.57 -25.63
C PRO A 468 15.95 -12.22 -24.95
N LYS A 469 16.13 -13.29 -24.18
CA LYS A 469 15.02 -14.01 -23.53
C LYS A 469 14.76 -13.55 -22.11
N ASN A 470 15.82 -13.29 -21.35
CA ASN A 470 15.71 -13.00 -19.93
C ASN A 470 16.98 -12.32 -19.40
N VAL A 471 16.95 -11.96 -18.16
CA VAL A 471 18.13 -11.61 -17.39
C VAL A 471 18.49 -12.79 -16.51
N THR A 472 19.61 -13.42 -16.80
CA THR A 472 20.12 -14.52 -15.99
C THR A 472 20.88 -13.95 -14.80
N VAL A 473 20.48 -14.29 -13.60
CA VAL A 473 21.23 -14.10 -12.36
C VAL A 473 22.20 -15.26 -12.26
N LYS A 474 23.43 -15.07 -12.74
CA LYS A 474 24.46 -16.11 -12.71
C LYS A 474 24.95 -16.39 -11.31
N ASP A 475 25.16 -15.32 -10.56
CA ASP A 475 25.56 -15.37 -9.17
C ASP A 475 25.00 -14.15 -8.44
N LEU A 476 24.41 -14.39 -7.31
CA LEU A 476 24.07 -13.41 -6.30
C LEU A 476 24.51 -14.00 -4.97
N SER A 477 25.48 -13.41 -4.33
CA SER A 477 25.92 -13.79 -3.00
C SER A 477 25.98 -12.57 -2.09
N GLY A 478 25.58 -12.73 -0.84
CA GLY A 478 25.52 -11.60 0.06
C GLY A 478 25.22 -11.98 1.49
N GLN A 479 24.99 -10.95 2.30
CA GLN A 479 24.62 -11.09 3.71
C GLN A 479 23.59 -10.03 4.08
N TYR A 480 22.53 -10.46 4.77
CA TYR A 480 21.53 -9.56 5.38
C TYR A 480 21.08 -10.10 6.73
N LEU A 481 21.07 -9.24 7.75
CA LEU A 481 20.73 -9.60 9.15
C LEU A 481 21.52 -10.81 9.67
N GLY A 482 22.81 -10.92 9.25
CA GLY A 482 23.68 -12.03 9.62
C GLY A 482 23.46 -13.33 8.84
N THR A 483 22.48 -13.38 7.94
CA THR A 483 22.26 -14.50 7.02
C THR A 483 23.15 -14.34 5.80
N ASN A 484 24.06 -15.29 5.57
CA ASN A 484 24.78 -15.43 4.30
C ASN A 484 23.91 -16.20 3.32
N PHE A 485 23.72 -15.62 2.15
CA PHE A 485 22.89 -16.24 1.13
C PHE A 485 23.56 -16.28 -0.23
N GLN A 486 23.12 -17.20 -1.03
CA GLN A 486 23.45 -17.33 -2.45
C GLN A 486 22.15 -17.52 -3.23
N ALA A 487 22.08 -16.92 -4.41
CA ALA A 487 20.97 -17.16 -5.33
C ALA A 487 21.45 -17.13 -6.77
N ASN A 488 20.77 -17.92 -7.61
CA ASN A 488 20.91 -17.89 -9.06
C ASN A 488 19.57 -18.20 -9.71
N GLY A 489 19.45 -17.89 -11.00
CA GLY A 489 18.21 -18.15 -11.72
C GLY A 489 17.93 -17.12 -12.81
N GLU A 490 16.68 -16.80 -12.99
CA GLU A 490 16.24 -15.94 -14.09
C GLU A 490 15.20 -14.92 -13.63
N VAL A 491 15.31 -13.72 -14.20
CA VAL A 491 14.35 -12.63 -14.07
C VAL A 491 13.89 -12.25 -15.49
N ASN A 492 12.58 -12.22 -15.73
CA ASN A 492 12.07 -12.16 -17.10
C ASN A 492 11.61 -10.78 -17.57
N ASN A 493 11.23 -9.89 -16.66
CA ASN A 493 10.62 -8.60 -17.00
C ASN A 493 11.26 -7.40 -16.30
N LEU A 494 12.57 -7.46 -16.05
CA LEU A 494 13.30 -6.42 -15.33
C LEU A 494 13.06 -5.02 -15.88
N LEU A 495 13.00 -4.85 -17.20
CA LEU A 495 12.75 -3.55 -17.83
C LEU A 495 11.30 -3.07 -17.61
N ALA A 496 10.32 -3.97 -17.66
CA ALA A 496 8.93 -3.61 -17.36
C ALA A 496 8.77 -3.22 -15.87
N TYR A 497 9.47 -3.90 -14.98
CA TYR A 497 9.55 -3.54 -13.57
C TYR A 497 10.13 -2.15 -13.36
N MET A 498 11.26 -1.83 -14.02
CA MET A 498 11.95 -0.54 -13.88
C MET A 498 11.17 0.64 -14.49
N PHE A 499 10.52 0.45 -15.64
CA PHE A 499 9.95 1.56 -16.40
C PHE A 499 8.42 1.65 -16.34
N LYS A 500 7.71 0.56 -16.01
CA LYS A 500 6.24 0.51 -15.98
C LYS A 500 5.67 0.12 -14.62
N ASN A 501 6.50 0.00 -13.59
CA ASN A 501 6.10 -0.48 -12.26
C ASN A 501 5.36 -1.83 -12.27
N ALA A 502 5.64 -2.66 -13.30
CA ALA A 502 5.11 -4.01 -13.38
C ALA A 502 5.74 -4.89 -12.29
N PRO A 503 5.06 -5.93 -11.78
CA PRO A 503 5.67 -6.85 -10.83
C PRO A 503 6.91 -7.52 -11.40
N LEU A 504 7.99 -7.61 -10.64
CA LEU A 504 9.22 -8.30 -11.04
C LEU A 504 8.98 -9.82 -11.06
N ASP A 505 9.02 -10.43 -12.25
CA ASP A 505 8.87 -11.88 -12.42
C ASP A 505 10.21 -12.58 -12.38
N GLY A 506 10.31 -13.63 -11.55
CA GLY A 506 11.55 -14.38 -11.46
C GLY A 506 11.39 -15.79 -10.91
N LYS A 507 12.35 -16.63 -11.26
CA LYS A 507 12.54 -17.98 -10.69
C LYS A 507 13.97 -18.10 -10.22
N LEU A 508 14.16 -18.23 -8.92
CA LEU A 508 15.47 -18.22 -8.29
C LEU A 508 15.65 -19.47 -7.42
N ASN A 509 16.85 -20.02 -7.43
CA ASN A 509 17.33 -20.97 -6.43
C ASN A 509 18.00 -20.15 -5.34
N PHE A 510 17.59 -20.35 -4.10
CA PHE A 510 18.11 -19.67 -2.94
C PHE A 510 18.78 -20.66 -1.99
N LYS A 511 19.98 -20.36 -1.54
CA LYS A 511 20.70 -21.16 -0.57
C LYS A 511 21.19 -20.25 0.56
N ALA A 512 21.13 -20.75 1.78
CA ALA A 512 21.74 -20.12 2.94
C ALA A 512 22.20 -21.19 3.95
N ASP A 513 23.27 -20.91 4.68
CA ASP A 513 23.73 -21.83 5.72
C ASP A 513 22.83 -21.73 6.95
N GLU A 514 22.53 -20.50 7.38
CA GLU A 514 21.64 -20.21 8.50
C GLU A 514 20.75 -18.99 8.21
N VAL A 515 19.47 -19.10 8.49
CA VAL A 515 18.51 -17.99 8.49
C VAL A 515 17.94 -17.81 9.89
N ASN A 516 18.19 -16.68 10.52
CA ASN A 516 17.59 -16.34 11.81
C ASN A 516 16.33 -15.47 11.60
N VAL A 517 15.18 -16.10 11.55
CA VAL A 517 13.88 -15.43 11.31
C VAL A 517 13.56 -14.43 12.43
N ASN A 518 14.06 -14.65 13.66
CA ASN A 518 13.84 -13.73 14.79
C ASN A 518 14.38 -12.32 14.51
N LYS A 519 15.47 -12.21 13.75
CA LYS A 519 16.02 -10.91 13.35
C LYS A 519 15.13 -10.17 12.35
N PHE A 520 14.41 -10.89 11.51
CA PHE A 520 13.44 -10.31 10.58
C PHE A 520 12.13 -9.89 11.27
N MET A 521 11.86 -10.46 12.45
CA MET A 521 10.69 -10.14 13.27
C MET A 521 10.92 -8.98 14.23
N GLY A 522 12.13 -8.38 14.24
CA GLY A 522 12.47 -7.26 15.11
C GLY A 522 12.62 -7.63 16.60
N THR A 523 12.58 -8.90 16.96
CA THR A 523 12.84 -9.38 18.31
C THR A 523 14.35 -9.59 18.51
N THR A 524 15.08 -8.54 18.87
CA THR A 524 16.41 -8.68 19.42
C THR A 524 16.29 -9.21 20.85
N SER A 525 16.50 -10.51 21.02
CA SER A 525 16.77 -11.09 22.34
C SER A 525 18.11 -10.56 22.82
N THR A 526 18.11 -9.42 23.49
CA THR A 526 19.26 -8.96 24.25
C THR A 526 19.37 -9.76 25.53
N THR A 527 20.12 -10.87 25.48
CA THR A 527 20.79 -11.39 26.66
C THR A 527 22.06 -10.57 26.84
N SER A 528 21.96 -9.44 27.50
CA SER A 528 23.10 -8.79 28.16
C SER A 528 22.61 -7.93 29.30
N THR A 529 22.91 -8.41 30.49
CA THR A 529 22.98 -7.68 31.75
C THR A 529 23.76 -6.39 31.58
N SER A 530 23.08 -5.26 31.57
CA SER A 530 23.54 -3.98 32.13
C SER A 530 22.40 -2.95 32.03
N ALA A 531 21.94 -2.56 33.20
CA ALA A 531 21.00 -1.45 33.36
C ALA A 531 21.70 -0.13 32.98
N THR A 532 21.02 0.67 32.19
CA THR A 532 20.92 2.13 32.21
C THR A 532 20.85 2.68 30.78
N GLN A 533 19.68 2.95 30.31
CA GLN A 533 19.21 4.12 29.59
C GLN A 533 17.94 3.79 28.80
N LYS A 534 16.83 4.38 29.25
CA LYS A 534 15.59 4.43 28.46
C LYS A 534 15.84 5.35 27.26
N THR A 535 16.02 4.78 26.09
CA THR A 535 15.78 5.41 24.80
C THR A 535 14.52 4.78 24.22
N ASP A 536 13.57 5.57 23.80
CA ASP A 536 12.36 5.15 23.11
C ASP A 536 12.75 4.35 21.87
N THR A 537 12.83 3.03 22.02
CA THR A 537 12.97 2.10 20.90
C THR A 537 11.57 1.98 20.28
N ALA A 538 11.40 2.55 19.09
CA ALA A 538 10.24 2.28 18.26
C ALA A 538 10.07 0.76 18.15
N ALA A 539 8.90 0.26 18.57
CA ALA A 539 8.57 -1.15 18.47
C ALA A 539 8.77 -1.61 17.02
N ALA A 540 9.55 -2.66 16.81
CA ALA A 540 9.82 -3.20 15.49
C ALA A 540 8.48 -3.55 14.82
N ALA A 541 8.28 -3.07 13.59
CA ALA A 541 7.09 -3.40 12.81
C ALA A 541 7.25 -4.77 12.13
N PRO A 542 6.16 -5.49 11.85
CA PRO A 542 6.20 -6.72 11.07
C PRO A 542 6.89 -6.52 9.71
N PHE A 543 7.57 -7.54 9.20
CA PHE A 543 8.20 -7.49 7.89
C PHE A 543 7.15 -7.28 6.78
N ALA A 544 7.17 -6.12 6.14
CA ALA A 544 6.28 -5.82 5.03
C ALA A 544 6.76 -6.52 3.76
N VAL A 545 5.91 -7.37 3.18
CA VAL A 545 6.21 -8.06 1.92
C VAL A 545 6.04 -7.05 0.78
N PRO A 546 7.04 -6.86 -0.11
CA PRO A 546 6.94 -5.92 -1.22
C PRO A 546 5.78 -6.26 -2.18
N ALA A 547 5.06 -5.23 -2.64
CA ALA A 547 3.91 -5.38 -3.52
C ALA A 547 4.28 -5.82 -4.95
N ASN A 548 5.41 -5.29 -5.46
CA ASN A 548 5.77 -5.42 -6.87
C ASN A 548 6.70 -6.60 -7.14
N LEU A 549 6.43 -7.76 -6.52
CA LEU A 549 7.19 -8.98 -6.74
C LEU A 549 6.28 -10.13 -7.16
N ASN A 550 6.77 -10.96 -8.07
CA ASN A 550 6.22 -12.26 -8.46
C ASN A 550 7.38 -13.24 -8.59
N ILE A 551 7.97 -13.60 -7.46
CA ILE A 551 9.20 -14.40 -7.39
C ILE A 551 8.89 -15.78 -6.84
N SER A 552 9.27 -16.80 -7.61
CA SER A 552 9.30 -18.19 -7.14
C SER A 552 10.71 -18.54 -6.70
N LEU A 553 10.87 -18.89 -5.43
CA LEU A 553 12.14 -19.32 -4.86
C LEU A 553 12.12 -20.83 -4.60
N GLN A 554 13.13 -21.54 -5.06
CA GLN A 554 13.48 -22.86 -4.55
C GLN A 554 14.51 -22.66 -3.43
N ALA A 555 14.09 -22.83 -2.20
CA ALA A 555 14.90 -22.57 -1.03
C ALA A 555 15.56 -23.84 -0.49
N ALA A 556 16.84 -23.74 -0.15
CA ALA A 556 17.58 -24.75 0.59
C ALA A 556 18.42 -24.05 1.67
N VAL A 557 18.04 -24.25 2.92
CA VAL A 557 18.66 -23.60 4.07
C VAL A 557 19.13 -24.66 5.06
N GLY A 558 20.41 -24.64 5.40
CA GLY A 558 20.98 -25.61 6.33
C GLY A 558 20.32 -25.54 7.71
N LYS A 559 20.05 -24.32 8.19
CA LYS A 559 19.48 -24.10 9.52
C LYS A 559 18.60 -22.86 9.56
N VAL A 560 17.40 -22.99 10.11
CA VAL A 560 16.47 -21.88 10.36
C VAL A 560 16.19 -21.78 11.85
N LEU A 561 16.39 -20.57 12.40
CA LEU A 561 16.08 -20.23 13.79
C LEU A 561 14.76 -19.45 13.81
N TYR A 562 13.76 -19.99 14.50
CA TYR A 562 12.46 -19.35 14.68
C TYR A 562 12.03 -19.50 16.13
N ASP A 563 11.84 -18.39 16.84
CA ASP A 563 11.67 -18.34 18.31
C ASP A 563 12.78 -19.16 18.96
N LYS A 564 12.47 -20.20 19.67
CA LYS A 564 13.41 -21.16 20.29
C LYS A 564 13.63 -22.40 19.42
N ALA A 565 12.93 -22.52 18.31
CA ALA A 565 13.04 -23.66 17.42
C ALA A 565 14.30 -23.58 16.53
N VAL A 566 14.94 -24.73 16.37
CA VAL A 566 16.01 -24.95 15.40
C VAL A 566 15.49 -25.95 14.38
N LEU A 567 15.30 -25.49 13.16
CA LEU A 567 14.89 -26.31 12.02
C LEU A 567 16.12 -26.56 11.16
N ASN A 568 16.47 -27.80 10.92
CA ASN A 568 17.62 -28.18 10.09
C ASN A 568 17.16 -28.66 8.71
N ASP A 569 18.00 -28.52 7.71
CA ASP A 569 17.81 -28.99 6.34
C ASP A 569 16.49 -28.51 5.75
N VAL A 570 16.19 -27.23 5.91
CA VAL A 570 14.93 -26.62 5.43
C VAL A 570 14.97 -26.49 3.90
N ALA A 571 14.06 -27.17 3.22
CA ALA A 571 13.96 -27.13 1.77
C ALA A 571 12.50 -27.10 1.31
N GLY A 572 12.24 -26.34 0.24
CA GLY A 572 10.90 -26.23 -0.37
C GLY A 572 10.78 -25.01 -1.25
N ALA A 573 9.56 -24.69 -1.67
CA ALA A 573 9.30 -23.54 -2.52
C ALA A 573 8.65 -22.40 -1.74
N LEU A 574 9.06 -21.18 -2.07
CA LEU A 574 8.43 -19.94 -1.62
C LEU A 574 7.93 -19.16 -2.83
N LEU A 575 6.69 -18.73 -2.81
CA LEU A 575 6.13 -17.83 -3.81
C LEU A 575 5.85 -16.47 -3.15
N ILE A 576 6.52 -15.44 -3.64
CA ILE A 576 6.34 -14.06 -3.19
C ILE A 576 5.52 -13.33 -4.25
N ARG A 577 4.26 -13.01 -3.93
CA ARG A 577 3.34 -12.32 -4.85
C ARG A 577 2.29 -11.56 -4.06
N ASP A 578 1.90 -10.38 -4.56
CA ASP A 578 0.79 -9.58 -4.02
C ASP A 578 0.90 -9.35 -2.50
N GLU A 579 2.03 -8.87 -2.04
CA GLU A 579 2.33 -8.65 -0.61
C GLU A 579 2.17 -9.92 0.26
N THR A 580 2.33 -11.09 -0.35
CA THR A 580 2.15 -12.38 0.31
C THR A 580 3.33 -13.31 0.02
N VAL A 581 3.86 -13.93 1.06
CA VAL A 581 4.81 -15.06 0.95
C VAL A 581 4.04 -16.35 1.16
N THR A 582 3.96 -17.19 0.14
CA THR A 582 3.35 -18.52 0.21
C THR A 582 4.43 -19.58 0.31
N MET A 583 4.37 -20.38 1.35
CA MET A 583 5.22 -21.53 1.61
C MET A 583 4.59 -22.78 1.02
N GLN A 584 5.36 -23.53 0.24
CA GLN A 584 4.90 -24.76 -0.42
C GLN A 584 5.87 -25.88 -0.10
N GLN A 585 5.37 -26.90 0.60
CA GLN A 585 6.11 -28.11 0.95
C GLN A 585 7.48 -27.80 1.59
N LEU A 586 7.52 -26.86 2.52
CA LEU A 586 8.73 -26.62 3.31
C LEU A 586 8.96 -27.78 4.25
N LYS A 587 9.95 -28.60 3.96
CA LYS A 587 10.38 -29.73 4.76
C LYS A 587 11.53 -29.31 5.67
N ALA A 588 11.53 -29.82 6.89
CA ALA A 588 12.58 -29.58 7.86
C ALA A 588 12.70 -30.75 8.85
N ASN A 589 13.87 -30.86 9.45
CA ASN A 589 14.15 -31.73 10.58
C ASN A 589 14.18 -30.87 11.85
N ALA A 590 13.40 -31.23 12.84
CA ALA A 590 13.35 -30.50 14.11
C ALA A 590 12.88 -31.42 15.25
N LEU A 591 13.31 -31.13 16.49
CA LEU A 591 12.76 -31.72 17.72
C LEU A 591 12.73 -33.26 17.64
N GLN A 592 13.77 -33.87 17.06
CA GLN A 592 13.98 -35.32 16.85
C GLN A 592 12.98 -35.97 15.86
N GLY A 593 12.29 -35.20 15.05
CA GLY A 593 11.38 -35.66 14.02
C GLY A 593 11.44 -34.82 12.77
N THR A 594 10.44 -34.95 11.91
CA THR A 594 10.34 -34.24 10.65
C THR A 594 9.07 -33.39 10.62
N MET A 595 9.09 -32.32 9.81
CA MET A 595 7.94 -31.48 9.58
C MET A 595 7.86 -31.04 8.12
N GLU A 596 6.63 -30.95 7.63
CA GLU A 596 6.31 -30.30 6.37
C GLU A 596 5.34 -29.15 6.65
N ILE A 597 5.64 -27.98 6.14
CA ILE A 597 4.89 -26.76 6.36
C ILE A 597 4.41 -26.22 5.01
N ASN A 598 3.13 -25.93 4.95
CA ASN A 598 2.48 -25.19 3.88
C ASN A 598 1.75 -23.98 4.49
N GLY A 599 1.67 -22.86 3.76
CA GLY A 599 0.93 -21.72 4.30
C GLY A 599 1.25 -20.42 3.63
N SER A 600 0.76 -19.34 4.22
CA SER A 600 1.02 -17.98 3.73
C SER A 600 1.13 -16.97 4.87
N TYR A 601 1.96 -15.98 4.63
CA TYR A 601 2.10 -14.77 5.41
C TYR A 601 1.79 -13.59 4.50
N SER A 602 0.81 -12.77 4.84
CA SER A 602 0.32 -11.69 3.97
C SER A 602 0.24 -10.35 4.71
N THR A 603 0.85 -9.33 4.12
CA THR A 603 0.76 -7.93 4.55
C THR A 603 -0.18 -7.10 3.68
N LYS A 604 -0.93 -7.74 2.78
CA LYS A 604 -1.84 -7.09 1.83
C LYS A 604 -2.96 -6.32 2.50
N ASN A 605 -3.60 -6.93 3.51
CA ASN A 605 -4.71 -6.33 4.23
C ASN A 605 -4.25 -5.40 5.36
N SER A 606 -3.13 -5.74 6.01
CA SER A 606 -2.58 -4.95 7.11
C SER A 606 -1.08 -5.20 7.24
N LYS A 607 -0.31 -4.12 7.28
CA LYS A 607 1.14 -4.17 7.53
C LYS A 607 1.49 -4.23 9.02
N ILE A 608 0.51 -3.95 9.88
CA ILE A 608 0.69 -3.95 11.34
C ILE A 608 0.22 -5.28 11.96
N ASN A 609 -0.86 -5.85 11.41
CA ASN A 609 -1.43 -7.13 11.83
C ASN A 609 -1.56 -8.05 10.62
N PRO A 610 -0.46 -8.67 10.16
CA PRO A 610 -0.45 -9.55 8.98
C PRO A 610 -1.36 -10.77 9.15
N ASP A 611 -1.96 -11.19 8.05
CA ASP A 611 -2.73 -12.43 8.01
C ASP A 611 -1.78 -13.63 7.88
N ILE A 612 -2.08 -14.70 8.63
CA ILE A 612 -1.39 -15.98 8.51
C ILE A 612 -2.37 -17.10 8.18
N ASN A 613 -1.91 -18.02 7.34
CA ASN A 613 -2.56 -19.27 7.06
C ASN A 613 -1.48 -20.35 7.09
N LEU A 614 -1.63 -21.34 7.95
CA LEU A 614 -0.63 -22.36 8.20
C LEU A 614 -1.24 -23.75 8.17
N ALA A 615 -0.62 -24.64 7.44
CA ALA A 615 -0.87 -26.08 7.52
C ALA A 615 0.46 -26.80 7.77
N TYR A 616 0.48 -27.69 8.73
CA TYR A 616 1.66 -28.53 8.95
C TYR A 616 1.30 -30.02 9.04
N ASP A 617 2.27 -30.83 8.64
CA ASP A 617 2.34 -32.28 8.91
C ASP A 617 3.65 -32.55 9.63
N VAL A 618 3.56 -32.97 10.88
CA VAL A 618 4.75 -33.25 11.70
C VAL A 618 4.75 -34.72 12.12
N GLN A 619 5.93 -35.35 12.11
CA GLN A 619 6.07 -36.75 12.38
C GLN A 619 7.16 -36.99 13.43
N ASN A 620 6.83 -37.79 14.43
CA ASN A 620 7.72 -38.28 15.48
C ASN A 620 8.43 -37.17 16.28
N LEU A 621 7.80 -36.00 16.44
CA LEU A 621 8.37 -34.91 17.26
C LEU A 621 8.37 -35.30 18.75
N ASP A 622 9.42 -34.94 19.47
CA ASP A 622 9.46 -35.07 20.92
C ASP A 622 8.47 -34.09 21.57
N VAL A 623 7.56 -34.63 22.43
CA VAL A 623 6.49 -33.83 23.03
C VAL A 623 7.07 -32.73 23.95
N GLN A 624 8.06 -33.06 24.77
CA GLN A 624 8.61 -32.10 25.75
C GLN A 624 9.36 -30.98 25.05
N GLN A 625 10.16 -31.33 24.04
CA GLN A 625 10.86 -30.33 23.26
C GLN A 625 9.88 -29.45 22.49
N THR A 626 8.81 -30.03 21.90
CA THR A 626 7.77 -29.28 21.17
C THR A 626 7.04 -28.31 22.09
N PHE A 627 6.65 -28.78 23.28
CA PHE A 627 5.98 -27.94 24.28
C PHE A 627 6.86 -26.79 24.77
N ASN A 628 8.15 -27.06 25.08
CA ASN A 628 9.06 -26.04 25.60
C ASN A 628 9.49 -25.02 24.53
N THR A 629 9.44 -25.41 23.24
CA THR A 629 9.88 -24.58 22.14
C THR A 629 8.80 -23.60 21.67
N PHE A 630 7.55 -24.06 21.56
CA PHE A 630 6.50 -23.24 20.95
C PHE A 630 5.47 -22.76 21.97
N ASN A 631 5.40 -21.45 22.19
CA ASN A 631 4.40 -20.82 23.08
C ASN A 631 2.97 -21.12 22.64
N THR A 632 2.71 -21.20 21.32
CA THR A 632 1.40 -21.57 20.78
C THR A 632 1.01 -23.00 21.17
N VAL A 633 1.96 -23.95 21.15
CA VAL A 633 1.71 -25.32 21.59
C VAL A 633 1.37 -25.38 23.09
N GLN A 634 2.02 -24.56 23.91
CA GLN A 634 1.70 -24.46 25.35
C GLN A 634 0.25 -24.03 25.60
N LYS A 635 -0.31 -23.19 24.72
CA LYS A 635 -1.71 -22.74 24.79
C LYS A 635 -2.70 -23.74 24.20
N LEU A 636 -2.34 -24.35 23.06
CA LEU A 636 -3.19 -25.34 22.39
C LEU A 636 -3.22 -26.70 23.10
N MET A 637 -2.12 -27.09 23.75
CA MET A 637 -1.97 -28.39 24.41
C MET A 637 -1.28 -28.23 25.78
N PRO A 638 -1.92 -27.58 26.76
CA PRO A 638 -1.30 -27.34 28.05
C PRO A 638 -0.93 -28.61 28.83
N ILE A 639 -1.59 -29.75 28.56
CA ILE A 639 -1.22 -31.07 29.10
C ILE A 639 0.18 -31.52 28.67
N GLY A 640 0.70 -30.97 27.56
CA GLY A 640 2.03 -31.26 27.03
C GLY A 640 3.14 -31.07 28.06
N LYS A 641 2.95 -30.18 29.05
CA LYS A 641 3.88 -29.98 30.16
C LYS A 641 4.17 -31.28 30.94
N PHE A 642 3.20 -32.14 31.04
CA PHE A 642 3.22 -33.38 31.85
C PHE A 642 3.39 -34.64 30.99
N LEU A 643 3.36 -34.48 29.65
CA LEU A 643 3.33 -35.55 28.69
C LEU A 643 4.72 -35.76 28.08
N SER A 644 5.21 -37.00 28.07
CA SER A 644 6.44 -37.39 27.36
C SER A 644 6.09 -38.40 26.25
N GLY A 645 6.99 -38.58 25.31
CA GLY A 645 6.82 -39.47 24.16
C GLY A 645 6.99 -38.70 22.85
N LYS A 646 6.50 -39.30 21.76
CA LYS A 646 6.54 -38.72 20.41
C LYS A 646 5.15 -38.40 19.88
N ILE A 647 5.02 -37.34 19.15
CA ILE A 647 3.78 -36.95 18.48
C ILE A 647 3.92 -36.91 16.97
N THR A 648 2.85 -37.35 16.32
CA THR A 648 2.60 -37.07 14.90
C THR A 648 1.29 -36.29 14.83
N SER A 649 1.29 -35.17 14.11
CA SER A 649 0.15 -34.24 14.11
C SER A 649 0.03 -33.55 12.76
N GLN A 650 -1.20 -33.32 12.37
CA GLN A 650 -1.56 -32.44 11.26
C GLN A 650 -2.45 -31.34 11.79
N LEU A 651 -2.19 -30.11 11.38
CA LEU A 651 -2.94 -28.94 11.77
C LEU A 651 -3.14 -28.04 10.56
N LYS A 652 -4.32 -27.43 10.49
CA LYS A 652 -4.59 -26.26 9.64
C LYS A 652 -5.10 -25.15 10.52
N MET A 653 -4.55 -23.97 10.37
CA MET A 653 -4.99 -22.81 11.13
C MET A 653 -4.85 -21.51 10.31
N HIS A 654 -5.66 -20.54 10.67
CA HIS A 654 -5.59 -19.19 10.16
C HIS A 654 -5.84 -18.18 11.27
N GLY A 655 -5.38 -16.95 11.06
CA GLY A 655 -5.54 -15.86 12.03
C GLY A 655 -4.63 -14.71 11.68
N LYS A 656 -4.33 -13.88 12.67
CA LYS A 656 -3.47 -12.69 12.52
C LYS A 656 -2.27 -12.77 13.46
N LEU A 657 -1.22 -12.05 13.06
CA LEU A 657 -0.09 -11.77 13.91
C LEU A 657 -0.19 -10.37 14.51
N GLY A 658 0.28 -10.23 15.74
CA GLY A 658 0.46 -8.94 16.39
C GLY A 658 1.71 -8.20 15.86
N LYS A 659 1.94 -6.99 16.38
CA LYS A 659 3.10 -6.17 16.03
C LYS A 659 4.44 -6.84 16.34
N ASP A 660 4.47 -7.73 17.31
CA ASP A 660 5.60 -8.53 17.72
C ASP A 660 5.73 -9.86 16.95
N MET A 661 4.96 -10.02 15.90
CA MET A 661 4.87 -11.25 15.08
C MET A 661 4.39 -12.49 15.85
N SER A 662 3.91 -12.35 17.07
CA SER A 662 3.25 -13.45 17.80
C SER A 662 1.82 -13.61 17.31
N PRO A 663 1.27 -14.86 17.29
CA PRO A 663 -0.13 -15.09 16.92
C PRO A 663 -1.10 -14.39 17.89
N GLU A 664 -2.04 -13.61 17.36
CA GLU A 664 -3.16 -13.06 18.13
C GLU A 664 -4.15 -14.18 18.43
N LEU A 665 -4.05 -14.75 19.64
CA LEU A 665 -4.78 -15.97 20.05
C LEU A 665 -6.30 -15.86 19.85
N SER A 666 -6.88 -14.68 20.05
CA SER A 666 -8.33 -14.42 19.85
C SER A 666 -8.77 -14.55 18.39
N THR A 667 -7.85 -14.40 17.45
CA THR A 667 -8.13 -14.48 16.00
C THR A 667 -7.88 -15.87 15.44
N LEU A 668 -7.23 -16.75 16.22
CA LEU A 668 -6.84 -18.07 15.74
C LEU A 668 -8.05 -18.99 15.64
N THR A 669 -8.20 -19.58 14.47
CA THR A 669 -9.18 -20.65 14.19
C THR A 669 -8.46 -21.77 13.45
N GLY A 670 -8.79 -23.01 13.80
CA GLY A 670 -8.17 -24.16 13.13
C GLY A 670 -8.67 -25.49 13.64
N ASP A 671 -8.23 -26.53 12.97
CA ASP A 671 -8.51 -27.92 13.31
C ASP A 671 -7.32 -28.81 13.01
N GLY A 672 -7.27 -29.95 13.70
CA GLY A 672 -6.15 -30.86 13.53
C GLY A 672 -6.39 -32.22 14.16
N ASN A 673 -5.37 -33.05 13.99
CA ASN A 673 -5.29 -34.32 14.68
C ASN A 673 -3.93 -34.48 15.37
N LEU A 674 -3.89 -35.31 16.35
CA LEU A 674 -2.69 -35.66 17.10
C LEU A 674 -2.68 -37.16 17.38
N LEU A 675 -1.59 -37.82 17.02
CA LEU A 675 -1.28 -39.18 17.40
C LEU A 675 -0.11 -39.14 18.39
N LEU A 676 -0.35 -39.56 19.62
CA LEU A 676 0.66 -39.75 20.65
C LEU A 676 1.21 -41.17 20.58
N ILE A 677 2.51 -41.28 20.31
CA ILE A 677 3.18 -42.57 20.21
C ILE A 677 3.99 -42.79 21.49
N GLN A 678 3.80 -43.92 22.18
CA GLN A 678 4.51 -44.28 23.41
C GLN A 678 4.54 -43.15 24.45
N GLY A 679 3.40 -42.53 24.70
CA GLY A 679 3.27 -41.44 25.66
C GLY A 679 3.24 -41.92 27.13
N PHE A 680 3.82 -41.10 28.01
CA PHE A 680 3.72 -41.24 29.45
C PHE A 680 3.27 -39.92 30.06
N LEU A 681 2.28 -39.98 30.92
CA LEU A 681 1.85 -38.82 31.69
C LEU A 681 2.51 -38.89 33.08
N LYS A 682 3.29 -37.88 33.42
CA LYS A 682 4.03 -37.82 34.70
C LYS A 682 3.58 -36.61 35.51
N GLN A 683 3.41 -36.85 36.82
CA GLN A 683 3.11 -35.80 37.82
C GLN A 683 1.90 -34.93 37.45
N PHE A 684 0.86 -35.53 36.88
CA PHE A 684 -0.35 -34.80 36.52
C PHE A 684 -1.34 -34.90 37.66
N ALA A 685 -1.41 -33.86 38.49
CA ALA A 685 -2.22 -33.83 39.74
C ALA A 685 -3.68 -34.30 39.57
N PRO A 686 -4.40 -34.04 38.44
CA PRO A 686 -5.74 -34.56 38.25
C PRO A 686 -5.83 -36.09 38.22
N VAL A 687 -4.84 -36.75 37.66
CA VAL A 687 -4.77 -38.23 37.61
C VAL A 687 -4.44 -38.80 38.98
N ASP A 688 -3.50 -38.20 39.68
CA ASP A 688 -3.12 -38.58 41.04
C ASP A 688 -4.32 -38.42 42.00
N GLN A 689 -5.06 -37.34 41.86
CA GLN A 689 -6.30 -37.11 42.65
C GLN A 689 -7.40 -38.11 42.28
N LEU A 690 -7.58 -38.42 40.99
CA LEU A 690 -8.54 -39.44 40.55
C LEU A 690 -8.16 -40.82 41.07
N ALA A 691 -6.88 -41.21 40.95
CA ALA A 691 -6.37 -42.50 41.49
C ALA A 691 -6.62 -42.62 42.99
N SER A 692 -6.35 -41.56 43.74
CA SER A 692 -6.56 -41.52 45.20
C SER A 692 -8.06 -41.56 45.57
N THR A 693 -8.89 -40.76 44.84
CA THR A 693 -10.37 -40.73 45.09
C THR A 693 -11.04 -42.07 44.83
N LEU A 694 -10.58 -42.77 43.80
CA LEU A 694 -11.14 -44.07 43.41
C LEU A 694 -10.42 -45.24 44.11
N ASN A 695 -9.35 -44.99 44.83
CA ASN A 695 -8.49 -45.98 45.46
C ASN A 695 -7.94 -47.04 44.46
N VAL A 696 -7.52 -46.58 43.27
CA VAL A 696 -7.01 -47.41 42.17
C VAL A 696 -5.59 -46.99 41.88
N ALA A 697 -4.61 -47.61 42.54
CA ALA A 697 -3.19 -47.30 42.42
C ALA A 697 -2.66 -47.42 40.98
N GLN A 698 -3.24 -48.31 40.18
CA GLN A 698 -2.89 -48.57 38.78
C GLN A 698 -3.11 -47.37 37.87
N LEU A 699 -3.95 -46.40 38.27
CA LEU A 699 -4.15 -45.16 37.53
C LEU A 699 -2.98 -44.15 37.68
N LYS A 700 -2.04 -44.38 38.63
CA LYS A 700 -0.87 -43.50 38.80
C LYS A 700 0.16 -43.66 37.70
N ASP A 701 0.29 -44.85 37.14
CA ASP A 701 1.20 -45.12 36.00
C ASP A 701 0.42 -45.03 34.67
N PHE A 702 0.28 -43.81 34.21
CA PHE A 702 -0.52 -43.47 33.03
C PHE A 702 0.31 -43.62 31.77
N SER A 703 0.40 -44.84 31.24
CA SER A 703 1.02 -45.11 29.93
C SER A 703 -0.04 -44.93 28.84
N LEU A 704 0.21 -44.03 27.91
CA LEU A 704 -0.65 -43.67 26.77
C LEU A 704 -0.01 -44.23 25.50
N ARG A 705 -0.56 -45.28 24.92
CA ARG A 705 0.00 -45.82 23.65
C ARG A 705 -1.00 -45.55 22.52
N ASP A 706 -0.49 -45.03 21.42
CA ASP A 706 -1.20 -44.88 20.16
C ASP A 706 -2.52 -44.11 20.27
N ILE A 707 -2.54 -43.04 21.08
CA ILE A 707 -3.71 -42.20 21.28
C ILE A 707 -3.89 -41.27 20.13
N LYS A 708 -4.93 -41.53 19.31
CA LYS A 708 -5.31 -40.63 18.21
C LYS A 708 -6.44 -39.72 18.66
N ASN A 709 -6.28 -38.43 18.51
CA ASN A 709 -7.23 -37.40 18.89
C ASN A 709 -7.46 -36.42 17.74
N TYR A 710 -8.65 -35.83 17.66
CA TYR A 710 -9.04 -34.76 16.78
C TYR A 710 -9.47 -33.56 17.60
N PHE A 711 -9.05 -32.40 17.23
CA PHE A 711 -9.38 -31.15 17.92
C PHE A 711 -9.65 -30.01 16.94
N ALA A 712 -10.43 -29.06 17.42
CA ALA A 712 -10.60 -27.78 16.71
C ALA A 712 -10.49 -26.63 17.72
N PHE A 713 -10.11 -25.48 17.28
CA PHE A 713 -10.06 -24.29 18.14
C PHE A 713 -10.59 -23.06 17.41
N GLU A 714 -11.32 -22.27 18.19
CA GLU A 714 -11.92 -21.02 17.74
C GLU A 714 -12.23 -20.16 18.98
N ASN A 715 -12.18 -18.85 18.83
CA ASN A 715 -12.53 -17.90 19.91
C ASN A 715 -11.79 -18.17 21.23
N GLY A 716 -10.51 -18.54 21.16
CA GLY A 716 -9.68 -18.77 22.34
C GLY A 716 -9.93 -20.10 23.09
N ARG A 717 -10.69 -21.02 22.50
CA ARG A 717 -10.94 -22.37 23.10
C ARG A 717 -10.59 -23.48 22.13
N VAL A 718 -9.99 -24.54 22.70
CA VAL A 718 -9.73 -25.81 22.02
C VAL A 718 -10.82 -26.81 22.43
N LYS A 719 -11.56 -27.35 21.46
CA LYS A 719 -12.50 -28.43 21.60
C LYS A 719 -11.83 -29.74 21.20
N VAL A 720 -11.83 -30.69 22.06
CA VAL A 720 -11.26 -32.03 21.89
C VAL A 720 -12.38 -33.02 21.62
N ASN A 721 -12.33 -33.71 20.48
CA ASN A 721 -13.34 -34.70 20.13
C ASN A 721 -13.23 -35.92 21.06
N PRO A 722 -14.33 -36.67 21.30
CA PRO A 722 -14.32 -37.85 22.12
C PRO A 722 -13.31 -38.89 21.66
N PHE A 723 -12.44 -39.35 22.56
CA PHE A 723 -11.44 -40.38 22.28
C PHE A 723 -11.34 -41.37 23.42
N LYS A 724 -10.98 -42.59 23.08
CA LYS A 724 -10.87 -43.70 24.02
C LYS A 724 -9.43 -43.93 24.44
N VAL A 725 -9.20 -44.03 25.73
CA VAL A 725 -7.91 -44.41 26.35
C VAL A 725 -8.14 -45.67 27.20
N VAL A 726 -7.18 -46.60 27.14
CA VAL A 726 -7.18 -47.75 28.04
C VAL A 726 -5.85 -47.74 28.78
N VAL A 727 -5.95 -47.65 30.12
CA VAL A 727 -4.78 -47.60 31.00
C VAL A 727 -4.93 -48.67 32.05
N ASN A 728 -4.01 -49.62 32.10
CA ASN A 728 -3.96 -50.70 33.09
C ASN A 728 -5.33 -51.40 33.29
N GLY A 729 -6.06 -51.66 32.22
CA GLY A 729 -7.37 -52.31 32.23
C GLY A 729 -8.57 -51.37 32.44
N VAL A 730 -8.37 -50.11 32.80
CA VAL A 730 -9.41 -49.09 32.91
C VAL A 730 -9.64 -48.43 31.56
N SER A 731 -10.85 -48.56 31.03
CA SER A 731 -11.22 -47.87 29.76
C SER A 731 -11.87 -46.53 30.11
N MET A 732 -11.38 -45.49 29.45
CA MET A 732 -11.86 -44.10 29.60
C MET A 732 -12.22 -43.53 28.26
N ASN A 733 -13.39 -42.87 28.18
CA ASN A 733 -13.74 -42.01 27.06
C ASN A 733 -13.68 -40.55 27.51
N ILE A 734 -12.81 -39.75 26.87
CA ILE A 734 -12.47 -38.38 27.27
C ILE A 734 -12.95 -37.43 26.20
N ALA A 735 -13.71 -36.41 26.57
CA ALA A 735 -14.18 -35.35 25.71
C ALA A 735 -14.28 -34.03 26.46
N GLY A 736 -14.11 -32.90 25.76
CA GLY A 736 -14.29 -31.60 26.41
C GLY A 736 -13.60 -30.48 25.69
N SER A 737 -13.33 -29.40 26.40
CA SER A 737 -12.65 -28.24 25.89
C SER A 737 -11.78 -27.59 26.95
N HIS A 738 -10.78 -26.84 26.49
CA HIS A 738 -9.98 -25.97 27.35
C HIS A 738 -9.73 -24.60 26.67
N GLY A 739 -9.65 -23.56 27.47
CA GLY A 739 -9.32 -22.21 27.00
C GLY A 739 -7.83 -21.99 26.88
N PHE A 740 -7.42 -21.02 26.06
CA PHE A 740 -6.05 -20.53 26.02
C PHE A 740 -5.65 -19.86 27.36
N ASP A 741 -6.64 -19.50 28.17
CA ASP A 741 -6.53 -19.05 29.57
C ASP A 741 -6.32 -20.18 30.57
N GLN A 742 -6.19 -21.44 30.09
CA GLN A 742 -6.03 -22.66 30.86
C GLN A 742 -7.30 -23.09 31.62
N SER A 743 -8.46 -22.52 31.32
CA SER A 743 -9.74 -23.02 31.86
C SER A 743 -10.06 -24.40 31.28
N LEU A 744 -10.62 -25.29 32.07
CA LEU A 744 -10.96 -26.66 31.68
C LEU A 744 -12.48 -26.92 31.79
N ASP A 745 -12.99 -27.73 30.85
CA ASP A 745 -14.32 -28.31 30.88
C ASP A 745 -14.28 -29.66 30.17
N TYR A 746 -13.97 -30.73 30.92
CA TYR A 746 -13.83 -32.07 30.39
C TYR A 746 -14.74 -33.05 31.10
N THR A 747 -15.26 -34.00 30.34
CA THR A 747 -16.01 -35.13 30.82
C THR A 747 -15.22 -36.41 30.55
N LEU A 748 -14.97 -37.17 31.60
CA LEU A 748 -14.32 -38.48 31.52
C LEU A 748 -15.38 -39.54 31.88
N GLN A 749 -15.59 -40.48 30.99
CA GLN A 749 -16.44 -41.64 31.22
C GLN A 749 -15.50 -42.82 31.39
N LEU A 750 -15.44 -43.36 32.63
CA LEU A 750 -14.59 -44.48 32.99
C LEU A 750 -15.41 -45.76 33.09
N ALA A 751 -14.87 -46.83 32.54
CA ALA A 751 -15.30 -48.19 32.83
C ALA A 751 -14.22 -48.85 33.69
N LEU A 752 -14.43 -48.90 34.98
CA LEU A 752 -13.49 -49.37 35.97
C LEU A 752 -13.81 -50.83 36.35
N PRO A 753 -12.93 -51.79 36.01
CA PRO A 753 -13.11 -53.18 36.43
C PRO A 753 -13.15 -53.29 37.96
N ARG A 754 -14.12 -54.03 38.51
CA ARG A 754 -14.29 -54.18 39.94
C ARG A 754 -13.08 -54.86 40.60
N SER A 755 -12.40 -55.70 39.87
CA SER A 755 -11.14 -56.35 40.29
C SER A 755 -10.08 -55.40 40.73
N LEU A 756 -10.10 -54.18 40.18
CA LEU A 756 -9.10 -53.12 40.43
C LEU A 756 -9.47 -52.21 41.60
N MET A 757 -10.72 -52.27 42.12
CA MET A 757 -11.20 -51.35 43.15
C MET A 757 -10.88 -51.82 44.59
N GLY A 758 -10.35 -52.95 44.75
CA GLY A 758 -10.11 -53.54 46.09
C GLY A 758 -11.44 -53.76 46.94
N SER A 759 -11.29 -54.21 48.12
CA SER A 759 -12.47 -54.51 49.03
C SER A 759 -13.17 -53.20 49.41
N ALA A 760 -12.47 -52.15 49.76
CA ALA A 760 -13.04 -50.88 50.21
C ALA A 760 -13.84 -50.19 49.09
N GLY A 761 -13.30 -50.15 47.87
CA GLY A 761 -13.98 -49.59 46.71
C GLY A 761 -15.22 -50.39 46.32
N ASN A 762 -15.13 -51.70 46.30
CA ASN A 762 -16.26 -52.56 46.05
C ASN A 762 -17.39 -52.42 47.09
N ASN A 763 -17.06 -52.28 48.39
CA ASN A 763 -18.00 -51.99 49.45
C ASN A 763 -18.70 -50.65 49.28
N LEU A 764 -17.99 -49.64 48.90
CA LEU A 764 -18.55 -48.31 48.60
C LEU A 764 -19.55 -48.35 47.41
N VAL A 765 -19.20 -49.07 46.33
CA VAL A 765 -20.09 -49.24 45.17
C VAL A 765 -21.29 -50.02 45.52
N ASN A 766 -21.16 -51.13 46.31
CA ASN A 766 -22.29 -51.94 46.80
C ASN A 766 -23.22 -51.14 47.72
N ASN A 767 -22.67 -50.30 48.61
CA ASN A 767 -23.44 -49.40 49.47
C ASN A 767 -24.22 -48.36 48.71
N LEU A 768 -23.57 -47.72 47.68
CA LEU A 768 -24.24 -46.76 46.80
C LEU A 768 -25.36 -47.42 45.98
N ALA A 769 -25.11 -48.62 45.46
CA ALA A 769 -26.11 -49.37 44.73
C ALA A 769 -27.31 -49.75 45.62
N SER A 770 -27.08 -50.20 46.88
CA SER A 770 -28.12 -50.47 47.83
C SER A 770 -28.93 -49.20 48.17
N GLN A 771 -28.28 -48.07 48.35
CA GLN A 771 -28.94 -46.76 48.54
C GLN A 771 -29.76 -46.33 47.31
N ALA A 772 -29.30 -46.60 46.09
CA ALA A 772 -30.04 -46.30 44.87
C ALA A 772 -31.26 -47.26 44.73
N GLN A 773 -31.09 -48.56 45.05
CA GLN A 773 -32.17 -49.53 45.05
C GLN A 773 -33.23 -49.18 46.08
N SER A 774 -32.83 -48.72 47.27
CA SER A 774 -33.77 -48.29 48.29
C SER A 774 -34.59 -47.05 47.89
N LYS A 775 -34.14 -46.32 46.90
CA LYS A 775 -34.82 -45.17 46.26
C LYS A 775 -35.53 -45.51 44.94
N GLY A 776 -35.72 -46.84 44.67
CA GLY A 776 -36.44 -47.32 43.50
C GLY A 776 -35.66 -47.19 42.14
N ILE A 777 -34.37 -46.97 42.19
CA ILE A 777 -33.53 -46.87 40.97
C ILE A 777 -32.90 -48.26 40.77
N PRO A 778 -33.26 -49.06 39.73
CA PRO A 778 -32.65 -50.33 39.44
C PRO A 778 -31.23 -50.16 38.95
N VAL A 779 -30.24 -50.52 39.74
CA VAL A 779 -28.83 -50.48 39.40
C VAL A 779 -28.32 -51.89 39.20
N ASN A 780 -27.97 -52.26 37.98
CA ASN A 780 -27.26 -53.51 37.68
C ASN A 780 -25.78 -53.26 37.69
N ILE A 781 -25.05 -53.75 38.66
CA ILE A 781 -23.61 -53.56 38.77
C ILE A 781 -22.96 -54.78 38.12
N GLY A 782 -22.57 -54.68 36.85
CA GLY A 782 -21.78 -55.67 36.13
C GLY A 782 -20.31 -55.77 36.64
N ASP A 783 -19.46 -56.46 35.90
CA ASP A 783 -18.04 -56.65 36.24
C ASP A 783 -17.21 -55.32 36.16
N SER A 784 -17.82 -54.27 35.69
CA SER A 784 -17.23 -52.93 35.62
C SER A 784 -18.20 -51.87 36.14
N VAL A 785 -17.67 -50.92 36.87
CA VAL A 785 -18.37 -49.72 37.34
C VAL A 785 -18.15 -48.57 36.34
N HIS A 786 -19.26 -48.04 35.84
CA HIS A 786 -19.25 -46.89 34.96
C HIS A 786 -19.36 -45.61 35.78
N LEU A 787 -18.32 -44.78 35.68
CA LEU A 787 -18.21 -43.49 36.38
C LEU A 787 -18.13 -42.36 35.40
N GLN A 788 -18.88 -41.31 35.62
CA GLN A 788 -18.68 -40.03 34.95
C GLN A 788 -17.95 -39.08 35.87
N VAL A 789 -16.83 -38.56 35.44
CA VAL A 789 -16.04 -37.56 36.13
C VAL A 789 -16.06 -36.27 35.32
N LEU A 790 -16.56 -35.21 35.92
CA LEU A 790 -16.48 -33.85 35.35
C LEU A 790 -15.23 -33.17 35.90
N MET A 791 -14.37 -32.70 35.00
CA MET A 791 -13.16 -31.99 35.33
C MET A 791 -13.30 -30.56 34.85
N ALA A 792 -13.34 -29.61 35.77
CA ALA A 792 -13.52 -28.17 35.50
C ALA A 792 -12.48 -27.33 36.24
N GLY A 793 -12.47 -26.03 36.02
CA GLY A 793 -11.57 -25.08 36.67
C GLY A 793 -10.31 -24.78 35.85
N ASN A 794 -9.14 -24.73 36.50
CA ASN A 794 -7.87 -24.46 35.83
C ASN A 794 -7.02 -25.73 35.75
N ILE A 795 -6.24 -25.91 34.69
CA ILE A 795 -5.41 -27.11 34.45
C ILE A 795 -4.42 -27.42 35.59
N LEU A 796 -3.94 -26.39 36.28
CA LEU A 796 -3.00 -26.53 37.38
C LEU A 796 -3.68 -26.92 38.69
N LYS A 797 -4.98 -26.62 38.85
CA LYS A 797 -5.82 -26.94 40.02
C LYS A 797 -7.23 -27.29 39.57
N PRO A 798 -7.43 -28.43 38.91
CA PRO A 798 -8.75 -28.81 38.44
C PRO A 798 -9.65 -29.27 39.61
N SER A 799 -10.93 -29.01 39.45
CA SER A 799 -11.96 -29.56 40.31
C SER A 799 -12.52 -30.84 39.67
N LEU A 800 -12.54 -31.91 40.40
CA LEU A 800 -13.14 -33.20 40.00
C LEU A 800 -14.46 -33.41 40.71
N LYS A 801 -15.52 -33.67 39.94
CA LYS A 801 -16.82 -34.08 40.47
C LYS A 801 -17.21 -35.43 39.87
N THR A 802 -17.53 -36.40 40.70
CA THR A 802 -17.99 -37.72 40.27
C THR A 802 -19.51 -37.80 40.37
N ASP A 803 -20.19 -38.26 39.33
CA ASP A 803 -21.64 -38.48 39.32
C ASP A 803 -21.95 -39.93 38.91
N LEU A 804 -22.50 -40.68 39.84
CA LEU A 804 -22.91 -42.07 39.64
C LEU A 804 -24.31 -42.17 38.99
N ARG A 805 -25.15 -41.11 39.09
CA ARG A 805 -26.56 -41.18 38.67
C ARG A 805 -26.78 -41.09 37.18
N ASN A 806 -25.92 -40.40 36.46
CA ASN A 806 -26.10 -40.11 35.03
C ASN A 806 -25.40 -41.10 34.12
N SER A 807 -24.68 -42.09 34.65
CA SER A 807 -23.84 -43.01 33.86
C SER A 807 -24.64 -43.82 32.83
N ALA A 808 -25.87 -44.28 33.17
CA ALA A 808 -26.67 -45.10 32.26
C ALA A 808 -27.42 -44.27 31.19
N ASN A 809 -27.91 -43.06 31.52
CA ASN A 809 -28.63 -42.19 30.59
C ASN A 809 -27.71 -41.46 29.62
N ASN A 810 -26.48 -41.09 30.04
CA ASN A 810 -25.51 -40.44 29.19
C ASN A 810 -24.91 -41.38 28.14
N LEU A 811 -24.76 -42.68 28.39
CA LEU A 811 -24.36 -43.67 27.40
C LEU A 811 -25.37 -43.76 26.24
N LYS A 812 -26.66 -43.64 26.54
CA LYS A 812 -27.71 -43.63 25.52
C LYS A 812 -27.74 -42.36 24.70
N ASN A 813 -27.54 -41.20 25.35
CA ASN A 813 -27.52 -39.89 24.68
C ASN A 813 -26.25 -39.71 23.88
N GLN A 814 -25.08 -40.17 24.34
CA GLN A 814 -23.81 -40.09 23.60
C GLN A 814 -23.78 -41.03 22.40
N ALA A 815 -24.39 -42.21 22.47
CA ALA A 815 -24.56 -43.04 21.28
C ALA A 815 -25.44 -42.33 20.24
N THR A 816 -26.44 -41.58 20.67
CA THR A 816 -27.31 -40.79 19.81
C THR A 816 -26.56 -39.57 19.21
N GLU A 817 -25.73 -38.90 20.02
CA GLU A 817 -24.87 -37.80 19.53
C GLU A 817 -23.73 -38.29 18.61
N LEU A 818 -23.10 -39.43 18.87
CA LEU A 818 -22.11 -40.04 17.97
C LEU A 818 -22.72 -40.42 16.62
N VAL A 819 -23.98 -40.91 16.61
CA VAL A 819 -24.74 -41.13 15.39
C VAL A 819 -25.04 -39.81 14.68
N LYS A 820 -25.43 -38.76 15.41
CA LYS A 820 -25.72 -37.45 14.88
C LYS A 820 -24.44 -36.76 14.33
N ASN A 821 -23.31 -36.81 15.06
CA ASN A 821 -22.03 -36.30 14.61
C ASN A 821 -21.48 -37.09 13.40
N LYS A 822 -21.69 -38.39 13.32
CA LYS A 822 -21.39 -39.21 12.13
C LYS A 822 -22.26 -38.80 10.94
N ILE A 823 -23.54 -38.49 11.18
CA ILE A 823 -24.46 -38.00 10.17
C ILE A 823 -24.03 -36.58 9.71
N ASP A 824 -23.61 -35.69 10.62
CA ASP A 824 -23.13 -34.34 10.29
C ASP A 824 -21.77 -34.37 9.60
N THR A 825 -20.87 -35.29 9.97
CA THR A 825 -19.60 -35.51 9.25
C THR A 825 -19.88 -36.03 7.84
N VAL A 826 -20.82 -36.99 7.67
CA VAL A 826 -21.22 -37.46 6.34
C VAL A 826 -21.89 -36.34 5.54
N LYS A 827 -22.73 -35.49 6.14
CA LYS A 827 -23.33 -34.32 5.50
C LYS A 827 -22.28 -33.32 5.06
N ASN A 828 -21.28 -33.03 5.87
CA ASN A 828 -20.20 -32.11 5.51
C ASN A 828 -19.29 -32.69 4.40
N THR A 829 -18.95 -33.99 4.48
CA THR A 829 -18.17 -34.66 3.42
C THR A 829 -18.94 -34.69 2.10
N VAL A 830 -20.24 -34.90 2.11
CA VAL A 830 -21.12 -34.85 0.92
C VAL A 830 -21.19 -33.41 0.39
N ARG A 831 -21.31 -32.39 1.26
CA ARG A 831 -21.35 -31.00 0.89
C ARG A 831 -20.04 -30.54 0.27
N ASP A 832 -18.90 -30.96 0.82
CA ASP A 832 -17.57 -30.64 0.28
C ASP A 832 -17.31 -31.36 -1.05
N SER A 833 -17.75 -32.61 -1.20
CA SER A 833 -17.72 -33.32 -2.47
C SER A 833 -18.59 -32.65 -3.53
N VAL A 834 -19.78 -32.20 -3.18
CA VAL A 834 -20.67 -31.43 -4.07
C VAL A 834 -20.06 -30.08 -4.46
N ASN A 835 -19.40 -29.37 -3.55
CA ASN A 835 -18.70 -28.14 -3.85
C ASN A 835 -17.46 -28.34 -4.74
N GLN A 836 -16.72 -29.43 -4.54
CA GLN A 836 -15.63 -29.83 -5.44
C GLN A 836 -16.12 -30.16 -6.85
N ILE A 837 -17.22 -30.89 -6.98
CA ILE A 837 -17.86 -31.19 -8.27
C ILE A 837 -18.34 -29.90 -8.95
N LYS A 838 -18.95 -29.00 -8.20
CA LYS A 838 -19.38 -27.68 -8.70
C LYS A 838 -18.20 -26.83 -9.18
N ASN A 839 -17.12 -26.78 -8.43
CA ASN A 839 -15.91 -26.04 -8.80
C ASN A 839 -15.19 -26.65 -10.00
N ASN A 840 -15.14 -27.97 -10.11
CA ASN A 840 -14.58 -28.67 -11.25
C ASN A 840 -15.43 -28.45 -12.52
N ALA A 841 -16.76 -28.43 -12.39
CA ALA A 841 -17.67 -28.14 -13.50
C ALA A 841 -17.56 -26.67 -13.97
N VAL A 842 -17.42 -25.73 -13.03
CA VAL A 842 -17.21 -24.31 -13.34
C VAL A 842 -15.83 -24.09 -14.01
N ASN A 843 -14.80 -24.80 -13.58
CA ASN A 843 -13.47 -24.69 -14.18
C ASN A 843 -13.41 -25.35 -15.57
N ALA A 844 -14.11 -26.47 -15.77
CA ALA A 844 -14.27 -27.10 -17.06
C ALA A 844 -15.01 -26.18 -18.06
N LEU A 845 -16.10 -25.53 -17.63
CA LEU A 845 -16.83 -24.52 -18.40
C LEU A 845 -15.98 -23.29 -18.74
N LYS A 846 -15.18 -22.80 -17.78
CA LYS A 846 -14.24 -21.69 -18.03
C LYS A 846 -13.15 -22.05 -19.04
N ASN A 847 -12.64 -23.28 -18.98
CA ASN A 847 -11.62 -23.75 -19.92
C ASN A 847 -12.20 -23.94 -21.32
N GLU A 848 -13.44 -24.43 -21.42
CA GLU A 848 -14.18 -24.57 -22.69
C GLU A 848 -14.48 -23.20 -23.32
N LEU A 849 -14.95 -22.23 -22.54
CA LEU A 849 -15.14 -20.85 -22.98
C LEU A 849 -13.81 -20.19 -23.43
N LYS A 850 -12.73 -20.47 -22.73
CA LYS A 850 -11.40 -19.95 -23.07
C LYS A 850 -10.86 -20.57 -24.37
N ASN A 851 -11.12 -21.84 -24.60
CA ASN A 851 -10.77 -22.54 -25.85
C ASN A 851 -11.62 -22.04 -27.04
N GLN A 852 -12.91 -21.74 -26.85
CA GLN A 852 -13.76 -21.13 -27.88
C GLN A 852 -13.38 -19.69 -28.21
N LEU A 853 -12.90 -18.91 -27.22
CA LEU A 853 -12.45 -17.53 -27.41
C LEU A 853 -11.02 -17.43 -28.00
N SER A 854 -10.20 -18.48 -27.89
CA SER A 854 -8.81 -18.48 -28.38
C SER A 854 -8.62 -19.00 -29.80
N GLY A 855 -9.67 -19.33 -30.53
CA GLY A 855 -9.66 -19.54 -32.00
C GLY A 855 -8.78 -20.68 -32.51
N LYS A 856 -8.46 -21.70 -31.70
CA LYS A 856 -7.80 -22.92 -32.21
C LYS A 856 -8.84 -23.92 -32.70
N LYS A 857 -9.00 -23.94 -34.01
CA LYS A 857 -9.66 -25.03 -34.74
C LYS A 857 -8.73 -26.21 -34.79
N ASP A 858 -8.98 -27.25 -34.02
CA ASP A 858 -8.55 -28.60 -34.34
C ASP A 858 -9.74 -29.39 -34.88
N SER A 859 -9.56 -29.83 -36.10
CA SER A 859 -10.54 -30.55 -36.90
C SER A 859 -10.55 -32.02 -36.52
N THR A 860 -11.52 -32.44 -35.70
CA THR A 860 -12.09 -33.81 -35.76
C THR A 860 -13.55 -33.74 -35.32
N PRO A 861 -14.51 -34.28 -36.08
CA PRO A 861 -15.92 -34.23 -35.73
C PRO A 861 -16.23 -35.32 -34.72
N SER A 862 -16.56 -34.98 -33.49
CA SER A 862 -17.24 -35.87 -32.57
C SER A 862 -18.66 -35.36 -32.32
N ASN A 863 -19.60 -36.11 -32.82
CA ASN A 863 -21.04 -36.01 -32.49
C ASN A 863 -21.22 -36.29 -31.01
N GLY A 864 -21.77 -35.34 -30.28
CA GLY A 864 -22.25 -35.51 -28.91
C GLY A 864 -22.29 -34.20 -28.09
N LYS A 865 -23.42 -33.87 -27.59
CA LYS A 865 -23.73 -32.68 -26.83
C LYS A 865 -22.83 -32.59 -25.58
N PRO A 866 -22.03 -31.55 -25.39
CA PRO A 866 -21.05 -31.42 -24.27
C PRO A 866 -21.68 -31.41 -22.88
N LEU A 867 -22.90 -31.00 -22.72
CA LEU A 867 -23.64 -30.92 -21.44
C LEU A 867 -24.13 -32.29 -20.93
N GLU A 868 -24.33 -33.26 -21.79
CA GLU A 868 -24.81 -34.58 -21.40
C GLU A 868 -23.71 -35.48 -20.82
N ASN A 869 -22.47 -35.30 -21.25
CA ASN A 869 -21.31 -36.03 -20.72
C ASN A 869 -20.87 -35.51 -19.32
N VAL A 870 -21.00 -34.24 -19.05
CA VAL A 870 -20.72 -33.67 -17.71
C VAL A 870 -21.76 -34.15 -16.69
N GLY A 871 -23.03 -34.22 -17.10
CA GLY A 871 -24.09 -34.77 -16.26
C GLY A 871 -23.93 -36.26 -15.96
N LYS A 872 -23.47 -37.07 -16.92
CA LYS A 872 -23.21 -38.52 -16.73
C LYS A 872 -21.98 -38.77 -15.84
N GLN A 873 -20.89 -38.07 -16.02
CA GLN A 873 -19.71 -38.18 -15.15
C GLN A 873 -19.99 -37.72 -13.72
N ALA A 874 -20.75 -36.65 -13.51
CA ALA A 874 -21.18 -36.20 -12.20
C ALA A 874 -22.15 -37.22 -11.56
N GLY A 875 -23.07 -37.80 -12.31
CA GLY A 875 -23.99 -38.84 -11.87
C GLY A 875 -23.27 -40.14 -11.44
N GLU A 876 -22.27 -40.59 -12.20
CA GLU A 876 -21.48 -41.78 -11.87
C GLU A 876 -20.56 -41.54 -10.66
N SER A 877 -19.95 -40.37 -10.51
CA SER A 877 -19.16 -40.02 -9.34
C SER A 877 -20.00 -39.98 -8.06
N VAL A 878 -21.20 -39.41 -8.09
CA VAL A 878 -22.16 -39.43 -6.98
C VAL A 878 -22.61 -40.84 -6.66
N LYS A 879 -22.91 -41.64 -7.69
CA LYS A 879 -23.33 -43.04 -7.50
C LYS A 879 -22.21 -43.92 -6.92
N ASN A 880 -20.98 -43.75 -7.36
CA ASN A 880 -19.82 -44.46 -6.83
C ASN A 880 -19.48 -44.01 -5.41
N THR A 881 -19.64 -42.75 -5.06
CA THR A 881 -19.47 -42.24 -3.70
C THR A 881 -20.56 -42.74 -2.77
N LEU A 882 -21.80 -42.79 -3.19
CA LEU A 882 -22.91 -43.37 -2.43
C LEU A 882 -22.74 -44.87 -2.25
N ASN A 883 -22.30 -45.60 -3.29
CA ASN A 883 -22.05 -47.05 -3.19
C ASN A 883 -20.86 -47.38 -2.25
N SER A 884 -19.84 -46.56 -2.19
CA SER A 884 -18.71 -46.70 -1.24
C SER A 884 -19.14 -46.42 0.22
N LEU A 885 -20.15 -45.56 0.42
CA LEU A 885 -20.63 -45.17 1.75
C LEU A 885 -21.72 -46.10 2.29
N PHE A 886 -22.53 -46.70 1.43
CA PHE A 886 -23.68 -47.52 1.83
C PHE A 886 -23.62 -48.97 1.34
N GLY A 887 -22.59 -49.39 0.61
CA GLY A 887 -22.39 -50.75 0.11
C GLY A 887 -22.19 -51.76 1.27
N LYS A 888 -23.18 -52.57 1.54
CA LYS A 888 -23.06 -53.70 2.46
C LYS A 888 -21.94 -54.62 1.97
N LYS A 889 -20.91 -54.85 2.81
CA LYS A 889 -19.99 -55.99 2.65
C LYS A 889 -20.79 -57.28 2.63
N LYS A 890 -20.75 -58.02 1.51
CA LYS A 890 -21.21 -59.43 1.49
C LYS A 890 -20.30 -60.24 2.42
N PRO A 891 -20.86 -61.17 3.22
CA PRO A 891 -20.06 -62.08 3.99
C PRO A 891 -19.21 -62.96 3.06
N ALA A 892 -17.95 -63.16 3.41
CA ALA A 892 -17.07 -64.07 2.72
C ALA A 892 -17.64 -65.50 2.86
N ALA A 893 -17.81 -66.18 1.75
CA ALA A 893 -18.16 -67.60 1.73
C ALA A 893 -16.97 -68.44 2.20
N ASP A 894 -17.21 -69.20 3.20
CA ASP A 894 -16.36 -70.27 3.70
C ASP A 894 -16.20 -71.37 2.62
N THR A 895 -14.97 -71.57 2.11
CA THR A 895 -14.62 -72.70 1.30
C THR A 895 -13.46 -73.46 1.95
N THR A 896 -13.77 -74.23 2.94
CA THR A 896 -13.03 -75.46 3.24
C THR A 896 -13.34 -76.53 2.14
N LYS A 897 -12.35 -76.83 1.34
CA LYS A 897 -12.08 -78.21 0.90
C LYS A 897 -10.81 -78.29 0.06
N HIS A 898 -9.93 -79.13 0.56
CA HIS A 898 -8.77 -79.87 0.05
C HIS A 898 -7.44 -79.09 0.05
#